data_6f1512f44be52a427b5b289ac778ed53
#
_entry.id   6f1512f44be52a427b5b289ac778ed53
#
_cell.length_a   1.000
_cell.length_b   1.000
_cell.length_c   1.000
_cell.angle_alpha   90.00
_cell.angle_beta   90.00
_cell.angle_gamma   90.00
#
_symmetry.space_group_name_H-M   'P 1'
#
loop_
_entity.id
_entity.type
_entity.pdbx_description
1 polymer ?
#
loop_
_entity_poly.entity_id
_entity_poly.type
_entity_poly.pdbx_seq_one_letter_code
_entity_poly.pdbx_strand_id
1 'polypeptide(L)'
;MQLAAIIVSLVLTVVGVALIARAVAQIYRFVRLGQPVPAGSRTDAPKQRTITLAREFLGHTRMNRWGIVGFAHWFVAIGFLTLPPTLVQAYGQLFQADWVIPVIGGFVPFEMYTEFIGLMTVAGIVVLMAIRLLNLPSRAGRKSRFTGSKAWQAYFVEYVILVIGIAILVLRGLEGAIHHVDGYEASYFVSYPLVAAFDGLSAADLQTWIYFTAMIKIGTTLIWMITVSLNTNMGVAWHRFLGFPNIWFKRNADGSSALGALQPMTSGGKEIDFETVFDDEGEEAVFGASQVEHFSWKGILDFSTCTECGRCQSQCPAWNTGKPLSPKLLIMSLRDHAHAKAPYLLAGGGKTMEGEEKASAEALKDVPASALAEAERPLIGTLEENGVIDPDVLWSCTTCGACVEQCPVDIEHIDHIVDMRRYQVMIESAFPSEAGTMLKNLEKKGNPWGLAKKQRVEWTKEVDFEVPIVGKDVEDLSEVDYLYWVGCAGALEDRAKKTTKAFAELLHIAGVKFAIMGGEEKCTGDSPRRLGNEPLFQQLGQENVAMLNTAFGESFDEEGEVDASTRKPKSAKRIVATCPHCFNTIANEYPQLGGEFEVIHHTQLLQHLIDEGRLTPVTPVEGLITYHDPCYLGRHNKVYTPPREIMSAVPGLRQQEMHRHKERGFCCGAGGARMWMEERIGKRINTERVDEALSLNPDIVSTACPFCLVMLTDSVNGKKNEGTAKESLKVVDVAQLLLDSVKTPPSDPTPSPAPEGAPEPEPVK
;
A
#
# COMPACT_ATOMS: atom_id res chain seq x y z
N MET A 1 51.95 17.24 -5.87
CA MET A 1 50.56 16.67 -5.93
C MET A 1 50.21 15.93 -4.63
N GLN A 2 51.02 14.97 -4.18
CA GLN A 2 50.73 14.09 -3.03
C GLN A 2 50.35 14.86 -1.74
N LEU A 3 51.22 15.80 -1.27
CA LEU A 3 50.95 16.55 -0.05
C LEU A 3 49.62 17.32 -0.09
N ALA A 4 49.30 17.93 -1.23
CA ALA A 4 48.01 18.62 -1.41
C ALA A 4 46.85 17.65 -1.34
N ALA A 5 46.95 16.45 -1.97
CA ALA A 5 45.95 15.42 -1.94
C ALA A 5 45.69 14.90 -0.50
N ILE A 6 46.76 14.69 0.27
CA ILE A 6 46.65 14.28 1.69
C ILE A 6 45.96 15.37 2.51
N ILE A 7 46.42 16.63 2.44
CA ILE A 7 45.84 17.71 3.25
C ILE A 7 44.35 17.91 2.94
N VAL A 8 44.00 18.03 1.66
CA VAL A 8 42.61 18.23 1.24
C VAL A 8 41.70 17.06 1.71
N SER A 9 42.15 15.82 1.51
CA SER A 9 41.40 14.65 1.91
C SER A 9 41.20 14.58 3.44
N LEU A 10 42.23 14.83 4.23
CA LEU A 10 42.14 14.77 5.69
C LEU A 10 41.27 15.89 6.27
N VAL A 11 41.40 17.11 5.77
CA VAL A 11 40.54 18.23 6.20
C VAL A 11 39.09 17.96 5.90
N LEU A 12 38.77 17.53 4.68
CA LEU A 12 37.40 17.18 4.32
C LEU A 12 36.88 16.01 5.16
N THR A 13 37.74 15.05 5.52
CA THR A 13 37.35 13.91 6.39
C THR A 13 36.91 14.38 7.76
N VAL A 14 37.68 15.22 8.43
CA VAL A 14 37.32 15.73 9.75
C VAL A 14 36.01 16.50 9.71
N VAL A 15 35.84 17.37 8.72
CA VAL A 15 34.57 18.11 8.53
C VAL A 15 33.41 17.19 8.22
N GLY A 16 33.60 16.26 7.28
CA GLY A 16 32.54 15.32 6.87
C GLY A 16 32.07 14.40 8.01
N VAL A 17 33.01 13.83 8.77
CA VAL A 17 32.71 12.97 9.92
C VAL A 17 32.00 13.74 11.04
N ALA A 18 32.44 14.95 11.35
CA ALA A 18 31.78 15.78 12.36
C ALA A 18 30.33 16.12 11.95
N LEU A 19 30.12 16.51 10.70
CA LEU A 19 28.80 16.86 10.19
C LEU A 19 27.85 15.66 10.10
N ILE A 20 28.33 14.47 9.67
CA ILE A 20 27.47 13.30 9.61
C ILE A 20 27.06 12.82 11.00
N ALA A 21 27.98 12.86 11.97
CA ALA A 21 27.66 12.53 13.36
C ALA A 21 26.58 13.48 13.94
N ARG A 22 26.72 14.78 13.67
CA ARG A 22 25.68 15.77 14.02
C ARG A 22 24.35 15.46 13.35
N ALA A 23 24.35 15.19 12.04
CA ALA A 23 23.11 14.92 11.29
C ALA A 23 22.39 13.66 11.78
N VAL A 24 23.13 12.59 12.07
CA VAL A 24 22.56 11.35 12.64
C VAL A 24 21.91 11.63 14.00
N ALA A 25 22.59 12.39 14.88
CA ALA A 25 22.02 12.77 16.16
C ALA A 25 20.76 13.66 16.03
N GLN A 26 20.75 14.57 15.04
CA GLN A 26 19.58 15.40 14.74
C GLN A 26 18.40 14.54 14.25
N ILE A 27 18.62 13.63 13.29
CA ILE A 27 17.58 12.75 12.78
C ILE A 27 17.04 11.85 13.88
N TYR A 28 17.90 11.30 14.73
CA TYR A 28 17.45 10.48 15.88
C TYR A 28 16.54 11.26 16.82
N ARG A 29 16.92 12.49 17.19
CA ARG A 29 16.08 13.36 18.03
C ARG A 29 14.79 13.74 17.32
N PHE A 30 14.86 14.03 16.04
CA PHE A 30 13.72 14.39 15.20
C PHE A 30 12.67 13.26 15.11
N VAL A 31 13.10 12.02 14.85
CA VAL A 31 12.18 10.87 14.78
C VAL A 31 11.46 10.66 16.13
N ARG A 32 12.11 10.96 17.23
CA ARG A 32 11.52 10.83 18.58
C ARG A 32 10.55 11.94 18.98
N LEU A 33 10.32 12.93 18.13
CA LEU A 33 9.28 13.95 18.36
C LEU A 33 7.86 13.40 18.18
N GLY A 34 7.71 12.32 17.40
CA GLY A 34 6.42 11.66 17.20
C GLY A 34 5.93 10.90 18.44
N GLN A 35 4.62 10.67 18.48
CA GLN A 35 3.96 9.92 19.54
C GLN A 35 4.55 8.52 19.73
N PRO A 36 4.56 7.97 20.93
CA PRO A 36 4.89 6.56 21.13
C PRO A 36 3.89 5.65 20.42
N VAL A 37 4.29 4.43 20.13
CA VAL A 37 3.41 3.37 19.63
C VAL A 37 3.11 2.37 20.75
N PRO A 38 2.03 1.59 20.66
CA PRO A 38 1.73 0.57 21.67
C PRO A 38 2.91 -0.35 21.91
N ALA A 39 3.16 -0.67 23.17
CA ALA A 39 4.32 -1.45 23.58
C ALA A 39 4.35 -2.81 22.85
N GLY A 40 5.49 -3.17 22.29
CA GLY A 40 5.66 -4.43 21.58
C GLY A 40 5.17 -4.44 20.12
N SER A 41 4.26 -3.55 19.72
CA SER A 41 3.60 -3.58 18.39
C SER A 41 4.57 -3.50 17.19
N ARG A 42 5.77 -2.96 17.40
CA ARG A 42 6.80 -2.79 16.34
C ARG A 42 8.08 -3.57 16.64
N THR A 43 8.13 -4.31 17.76
CA THR A 43 9.31 -5.06 18.22
C THR A 43 9.02 -6.54 18.51
N ASP A 44 7.79 -6.98 18.33
CA ASP A 44 7.38 -8.38 18.36
C ASP A 44 8.15 -9.21 17.30
N ALA A 45 8.28 -10.52 17.52
CA ALA A 45 8.90 -11.45 16.60
C ALA A 45 10.26 -10.98 16.01
N PRO A 46 11.27 -10.58 16.79
CA PRO A 46 12.50 -9.93 16.31
C PRO A 46 13.29 -10.77 15.30
N LYS A 47 13.26 -12.10 15.44
CA LYS A 47 13.88 -13.04 14.49
C LYS A 47 13.23 -12.92 13.11
N GLN A 48 11.89 -12.92 13.06
CA GLN A 48 11.15 -12.82 11.82
C GLN A 48 11.36 -11.45 11.14
N ARG A 49 11.35 -10.37 11.92
CA ARG A 49 11.66 -9.01 11.44
C ARG A 49 13.05 -8.92 10.82
N THR A 50 14.05 -9.55 11.44
CA THR A 50 15.42 -9.57 10.90
C THR A 50 15.53 -10.39 9.60
N ILE A 51 14.82 -11.52 9.50
CA ILE A 51 14.74 -12.30 8.25
C ILE A 51 14.05 -11.48 7.15
N THR A 52 12.94 -10.81 7.49
CA THR A 52 12.22 -9.92 6.57
C THR A 52 13.10 -8.78 6.08
N LEU A 53 13.82 -8.11 6.99
CA LEU A 53 14.78 -7.08 6.64
C LEU A 53 15.86 -7.60 5.67
N ALA A 54 16.47 -8.73 5.98
CA ALA A 54 17.48 -9.34 5.12
C ALA A 54 16.91 -9.65 3.71
N ARG A 55 15.71 -10.22 3.63
CA ARG A 55 15.05 -10.56 2.38
C ARG A 55 14.67 -9.31 1.55
N GLU A 56 14.13 -8.28 2.19
CA GLU A 56 13.66 -7.08 1.49
C GLU A 56 14.81 -6.12 1.16
N PHE A 57 15.80 -5.99 2.05
CA PHE A 57 16.93 -5.09 1.86
C PHE A 57 18.03 -5.71 0.98
N LEU A 58 18.58 -6.88 1.34
CA LEU A 58 19.63 -7.53 0.55
C LEU A 58 19.06 -8.18 -0.73
N GLY A 59 17.91 -8.84 -0.63
CA GLY A 59 17.26 -9.49 -1.76
C GLY A 59 16.48 -8.53 -2.67
N HIS A 60 16.27 -7.29 -2.28
CA HIS A 60 15.52 -6.25 -3.02
C HIS A 60 14.14 -6.73 -3.53
N THR A 61 13.48 -7.63 -2.82
CA THR A 61 12.28 -8.33 -3.29
C THR A 61 11.16 -7.39 -3.70
N ARG A 62 10.96 -6.28 -3.01
CA ARG A 62 9.99 -5.24 -3.39
C ARG A 62 10.47 -4.37 -4.55
N MET A 63 11.76 -4.01 -4.57
CA MET A 63 12.34 -3.23 -5.66
C MET A 63 12.30 -3.99 -6.97
N ASN A 64 12.60 -5.30 -6.96
CA ASN A 64 12.68 -6.17 -8.14
C ASN A 64 11.33 -6.39 -8.83
N ARG A 65 10.21 -6.08 -8.20
CA ARG A 65 8.87 -6.05 -8.85
C ARG A 65 8.82 -5.08 -10.05
N TRP A 66 9.77 -4.16 -10.18
CA TRP A 66 9.90 -3.22 -11.30
C TRP A 66 11.02 -3.59 -12.29
N GLY A 67 11.37 -4.87 -12.37
CA GLY A 67 12.27 -5.45 -13.38
C GLY A 67 13.60 -4.68 -13.51
N ILE A 68 13.86 -4.06 -14.66
CA ILE A 68 15.13 -3.38 -14.99
C ILE A 68 15.52 -2.34 -13.90
N VAL A 69 14.56 -1.56 -13.39
CA VAL A 69 14.84 -0.56 -12.34
C VAL A 69 15.30 -1.23 -11.05
N GLY A 70 14.64 -2.33 -10.67
CA GLY A 70 15.00 -3.08 -9.46
C GLY A 70 16.38 -3.71 -9.58
N PHE A 71 16.66 -4.35 -10.72
CA PHE A 71 17.94 -4.99 -11.00
C PHE A 71 19.11 -3.99 -11.04
N ALA A 72 18.96 -2.88 -11.78
CA ALA A 72 19.98 -1.82 -11.82
C ALA A 72 20.22 -1.21 -10.43
N HIS A 73 19.15 -0.93 -9.67
CA HIS A 73 19.26 -0.39 -8.33
C HIS A 73 19.92 -1.38 -7.35
N TRP A 74 19.72 -2.67 -7.52
CA TRP A 74 20.34 -3.69 -6.67
C TRP A 74 21.87 -3.62 -6.73
N PHE A 75 22.45 -3.51 -7.93
CA PHE A 75 23.91 -3.38 -8.07
C PHE A 75 24.44 -2.09 -7.46
N VAL A 76 23.72 -0.97 -7.61
CA VAL A 76 24.09 0.29 -6.98
C VAL A 76 24.03 0.19 -5.45
N ALA A 77 23.02 -0.48 -4.91
CA ALA A 77 22.86 -0.68 -3.47
C ALA A 77 23.94 -1.61 -2.89
N ILE A 78 24.22 -2.74 -3.56
CA ILE A 78 25.29 -3.66 -3.16
C ILE A 78 26.66 -2.98 -3.27
N GLY A 79 26.89 -2.23 -4.33
CA GLY A 79 28.13 -1.44 -4.46
C GLY A 79 28.31 -0.46 -3.30
N PHE A 80 27.25 0.25 -2.91
CA PHE A 80 27.30 1.14 -1.75
C PHE A 80 27.64 0.41 -0.44
N LEU A 81 27.13 -0.82 -0.25
CA LEU A 81 27.36 -1.60 0.97
C LEU A 81 28.72 -2.27 1.03
N THR A 82 29.25 -2.71 -0.11
CA THR A 82 30.38 -3.64 -0.13
C THR A 82 31.67 -3.07 -0.71
N LEU A 83 31.61 -1.90 -1.38
CA LEU A 83 32.81 -1.22 -1.87
C LEU A 83 33.44 -0.18 -0.92
N PRO A 84 32.96 0.11 0.32
CA PRO A 84 33.65 0.99 1.26
C PRO A 84 35.12 0.61 1.54
N PRO A 85 35.55 -0.67 1.55
CA PRO A 85 36.96 -1.01 1.65
C PRO A 85 37.83 -0.34 0.58
N THR A 86 37.32 -0.16 -0.64
CA THR A 86 38.07 0.55 -1.70
C THR A 86 38.30 2.04 -1.40
N LEU A 87 37.47 2.65 -0.52
CA LEU A 87 37.75 4.00 -0.03
C LEU A 87 38.90 3.97 0.96
N VAL A 88 39.01 3.00 1.84
CA VAL A 88 40.13 2.79 2.74
C VAL A 88 41.41 2.60 1.93
N GLN A 89 41.35 1.80 0.83
CA GLN A 89 42.49 1.64 -0.08
C GLN A 89 42.92 2.99 -0.68
N ALA A 90 42.00 3.84 -1.14
CA ALA A 90 42.28 5.13 -1.67
C ALA A 90 43.00 6.06 -0.63
N TYR A 91 42.65 5.97 0.65
CA TYR A 91 43.40 6.68 1.71
C TYR A 91 44.84 6.18 1.85
N GLY A 92 45.06 4.87 1.83
CA GLY A 92 46.40 4.30 1.84
C GLY A 92 47.22 4.75 0.63
N GLN A 93 46.61 4.78 -0.55
CA GLN A 93 47.22 5.23 -1.80
C GLN A 93 47.61 6.69 -1.81
N LEU A 94 47.01 7.57 -0.99
CA LEU A 94 47.52 8.96 -0.82
C LEU A 94 48.92 9.01 -0.23
N PHE A 95 49.30 8.05 0.61
CA PHE A 95 50.61 7.98 1.26
C PHE A 95 51.62 7.16 0.46
N GLN A 96 51.18 6.06 -0.14
CA GLN A 96 51.97 5.16 -0.95
C GLN A 96 51.16 4.66 -2.14
N ALA A 97 51.53 5.01 -3.38
CA ALA A 97 50.69 4.82 -4.57
C ALA A 97 50.34 3.34 -4.85
N ASP A 98 51.24 2.42 -4.52
CA ASP A 98 51.05 0.96 -4.66
C ASP A 98 50.49 0.28 -3.39
N TRP A 99 49.98 1.07 -2.41
CA TRP A 99 49.44 0.52 -1.18
C TRP A 99 48.15 -0.27 -1.43
N VAL A 100 48.06 -1.47 -0.86
CA VAL A 100 46.89 -2.32 -0.85
C VAL A 100 46.48 -2.62 0.59
N ILE A 101 45.17 -2.85 0.81
CA ILE A 101 44.64 -3.19 2.15
C ILE A 101 45.31 -4.49 2.62
N PRO A 102 45.96 -4.53 3.81
CA PRO A 102 46.52 -5.75 4.35
C PRO A 102 45.51 -6.88 4.39
N VAL A 103 45.93 -8.11 4.07
CA VAL A 103 45.17 -9.36 4.08
C VAL A 103 44.16 -9.48 2.93
N ILE A 104 43.34 -8.46 2.65
CA ILE A 104 42.26 -8.56 1.65
C ILE A 104 42.59 -7.86 0.33
N GLY A 105 43.47 -6.87 0.32
CA GLY A 105 43.74 -6.03 -0.87
C GLY A 105 44.39 -6.79 -2.02
N GLY A 106 45.23 -7.80 -1.75
CA GLY A 106 45.81 -8.70 -2.75
C GLY A 106 45.10 -10.06 -2.87
N PHE A 107 43.92 -10.21 -2.28
CA PHE A 107 43.13 -11.44 -2.38
C PHE A 107 42.33 -11.45 -3.69
N VAL A 108 42.74 -12.26 -4.65
CA VAL A 108 42.17 -12.31 -6.00
C VAL A 108 40.63 -12.33 -6.04
N PRO A 109 39.91 -13.13 -5.23
CA PRO A 109 38.44 -13.07 -5.22
C PRO A 109 37.87 -11.70 -4.80
N PHE A 110 38.51 -10.97 -3.88
CA PHE A 110 38.09 -9.63 -3.49
C PHE A 110 38.35 -8.62 -4.61
N GLU A 111 39.46 -8.74 -5.29
CA GLU A 111 39.79 -7.89 -6.45
C GLU A 111 38.83 -8.12 -7.59
N MET A 112 38.54 -9.40 -7.97
CA MET A 112 37.54 -9.76 -8.97
C MET A 112 36.14 -9.23 -8.59
N TYR A 113 35.77 -9.34 -7.32
CA TYR A 113 34.50 -8.81 -6.79
C TYR A 113 34.42 -7.30 -6.97
N THR A 114 35.51 -6.58 -6.60
CA THR A 114 35.59 -5.12 -6.74
C THR A 114 35.46 -4.68 -8.20
N GLU A 115 36.12 -5.38 -9.13
CA GLU A 115 36.04 -5.17 -10.57
C GLU A 115 34.59 -5.32 -11.08
N PHE A 116 33.96 -6.47 -10.74
CA PHE A 116 32.63 -6.79 -11.20
C PHE A 116 31.58 -5.83 -10.63
N ILE A 117 31.57 -5.64 -9.31
CA ILE A 117 30.58 -4.76 -8.66
C ILE A 117 30.83 -3.29 -9.02
N GLY A 118 32.09 -2.88 -9.19
CA GLY A 118 32.44 -1.55 -9.69
C GLY A 118 31.83 -1.27 -11.06
N LEU A 119 32.04 -2.18 -12.04
CA LEU A 119 31.43 -2.10 -13.36
C LEU A 119 29.89 -2.08 -13.30
N MET A 120 29.31 -3.01 -12.55
CA MET A 120 27.86 -3.14 -12.47
C MET A 120 27.22 -1.95 -11.74
N THR A 121 27.93 -1.31 -10.81
CA THR A 121 27.50 -0.04 -10.18
C THR A 121 27.45 1.08 -11.21
N VAL A 122 28.48 1.23 -12.04
CA VAL A 122 28.52 2.23 -13.13
C VAL A 122 27.41 1.96 -14.15
N ALA A 123 27.27 0.73 -14.61
CA ALA A 123 26.23 0.36 -15.57
C ALA A 123 24.83 0.60 -14.98
N GLY A 124 24.62 0.17 -13.74
CA GLY A 124 23.34 0.32 -13.04
C GLY A 124 22.93 1.78 -12.87
N ILE A 125 23.88 2.66 -12.44
CA ILE A 125 23.56 4.07 -12.27
C ILE A 125 23.30 4.77 -13.61
N VAL A 126 24.01 4.42 -14.68
CA VAL A 126 23.76 4.95 -16.02
C VAL A 126 22.37 4.56 -16.51
N VAL A 127 21.94 3.30 -16.30
CA VAL A 127 20.58 2.86 -16.63
C VAL A 127 19.53 3.65 -15.85
N LEU A 128 19.74 3.87 -14.55
CA LEU A 128 18.81 4.65 -13.70
C LEU A 128 18.73 6.12 -14.14
N MET A 129 19.86 6.74 -14.48
CA MET A 129 19.92 8.10 -15.05
C MET A 129 19.16 8.18 -16.38
N ALA A 130 19.37 7.21 -17.29
CA ALA A 130 18.67 7.15 -18.57
C ALA A 130 17.14 7.03 -18.36
N ILE A 131 16.69 6.16 -17.46
CA ILE A 131 15.26 6.01 -17.12
C ILE A 131 14.70 7.33 -16.57
N ARG A 132 15.45 8.05 -15.73
CA ARG A 132 15.03 9.37 -15.23
C ARG A 132 14.89 10.37 -16.36
N LEU A 133 15.87 10.45 -17.26
CA LEU A 133 15.86 11.35 -18.42
C LEU A 133 14.71 11.08 -19.37
N LEU A 134 14.34 9.80 -19.57
CA LEU A 134 13.20 9.42 -20.41
C LEU A 134 11.85 9.78 -19.74
N ASN A 135 11.81 9.86 -18.42
CA ASN A 135 10.60 10.15 -17.65
C ASN A 135 10.60 11.55 -17.00
N LEU A 136 11.27 12.52 -17.60
CA LEU A 136 11.29 13.90 -17.07
C LEU A 136 9.89 14.49 -17.01
N PRO A 137 9.55 15.25 -15.95
CA PRO A 137 8.29 15.99 -15.87
C PRO A 137 8.05 16.93 -17.05
N SER A 138 9.11 17.53 -17.62
CA SER A 138 9.03 18.37 -18.81
C SER A 138 8.57 17.64 -20.08
N ARG A 139 8.75 16.30 -20.14
CA ARG A 139 8.33 15.46 -21.27
C ARG A 139 7.00 14.78 -21.03
N ALA A 140 6.80 14.22 -19.84
CA ALA A 140 5.64 13.39 -19.53
C ALA A 140 4.59 14.11 -18.67
N GLY A 141 4.83 15.35 -18.25
CA GLY A 141 3.93 16.13 -17.41
C GLY A 141 3.54 15.39 -16.14
N ARG A 142 2.26 15.39 -15.83
CA ARG A 142 1.68 14.71 -14.67
C ARG A 142 1.89 13.18 -14.67
N LYS A 143 2.04 12.56 -15.85
CA LYS A 143 2.29 11.10 -15.98
C LYS A 143 3.69 10.70 -15.52
N SER A 144 4.64 11.64 -15.43
CA SER A 144 5.95 11.36 -14.86
C SER A 144 5.83 11.02 -13.36
N ARG A 145 6.40 9.89 -12.96
CA ARG A 145 6.50 9.55 -11.54
C ARG A 145 7.42 10.49 -10.75
N PHE A 146 8.24 11.29 -11.45
CA PHE A 146 9.16 12.26 -10.84
C PHE A 146 8.55 13.67 -10.73
N THR A 147 7.30 13.89 -11.18
CA THR A 147 6.62 15.19 -11.02
C THR A 147 6.57 15.59 -9.55
N GLY A 148 7.09 16.78 -9.21
CA GLY A 148 7.18 17.30 -7.85
C GLY A 148 8.36 16.78 -7.02
N SER A 149 9.21 15.88 -7.54
CA SER A 149 10.47 15.49 -6.86
C SER A 149 11.54 16.57 -6.98
N LYS A 150 12.44 16.66 -5.98
CA LYS A 150 13.56 17.59 -5.96
C LYS A 150 14.69 17.09 -6.90
N ALA A 151 14.60 17.42 -8.19
CA ALA A 151 15.45 16.86 -9.25
C ALA A 151 16.96 17.01 -8.98
N TRP A 152 17.42 18.18 -8.46
CA TRP A 152 18.82 18.42 -8.18
C TRP A 152 19.41 17.42 -7.18
N GLN A 153 18.63 17.05 -6.16
CA GLN A 153 19.05 16.08 -5.14
C GLN A 153 19.30 14.70 -5.75
N ALA A 154 18.41 14.29 -6.65
CA ALA A 154 18.52 13.01 -7.32
C ALA A 154 19.73 12.98 -8.26
N TYR A 155 19.90 14.00 -9.09
CA TYR A 155 21.06 14.10 -9.99
C TYR A 155 22.37 14.18 -9.23
N PHE A 156 22.42 14.96 -8.15
CA PHE A 156 23.61 15.03 -7.30
C PHE A 156 24.05 13.64 -6.80
N VAL A 157 23.10 12.85 -6.27
CA VAL A 157 23.41 11.50 -5.79
C VAL A 157 23.83 10.58 -6.93
N GLU A 158 23.14 10.64 -8.08
CA GLU A 158 23.45 9.82 -9.26
C GLU A 158 24.86 10.14 -9.81
N TYR A 159 25.21 11.41 -9.94
CA TYR A 159 26.55 11.82 -10.40
C TYR A 159 27.65 11.45 -9.41
N VAL A 160 27.42 11.60 -8.11
CA VAL A 160 28.39 11.16 -7.08
C VAL A 160 28.68 9.66 -7.21
N ILE A 161 27.65 8.83 -7.34
CA ILE A 161 27.83 7.38 -7.49
C ILE A 161 28.58 7.06 -8.79
N LEU A 162 28.25 7.73 -9.87
CA LEU A 162 28.91 7.54 -11.17
C LEU A 162 30.41 7.89 -11.08
N VAL A 163 30.74 9.05 -10.50
CA VAL A 163 32.14 9.49 -10.34
C VAL A 163 32.93 8.53 -9.46
N ILE A 164 32.36 8.09 -8.33
CA ILE A 164 33.01 7.12 -7.43
C ILE A 164 33.23 5.78 -8.15
N GLY A 165 32.21 5.27 -8.87
CA GLY A 165 32.31 4.00 -9.62
C GLY A 165 33.40 4.07 -10.71
N ILE A 166 33.44 5.14 -11.48
CA ILE A 166 34.50 5.35 -12.50
C ILE A 166 35.87 5.47 -11.82
N ALA A 167 35.97 6.20 -10.71
CA ALA A 167 37.23 6.33 -9.98
C ALA A 167 37.79 5.01 -9.44
N ILE A 168 36.90 4.08 -9.04
CA ILE A 168 37.29 2.70 -8.65
C ILE A 168 37.95 2.00 -9.84
N LEU A 169 37.32 1.99 -11.00
CA LEU A 169 37.85 1.31 -12.18
C LEU A 169 39.13 1.94 -12.70
N VAL A 170 39.21 3.29 -12.67
CA VAL A 170 40.42 4.00 -13.09
C VAL A 170 41.61 3.71 -12.12
N LEU A 171 41.35 3.69 -10.79
CA LEU A 171 42.41 3.31 -9.82
C LEU A 171 42.88 1.90 -10.07
N ARG A 172 41.97 0.92 -10.34
CA ARG A 172 42.32 -0.44 -10.67
C ARG A 172 43.20 -0.50 -11.93
N GLY A 173 42.87 0.26 -12.97
CA GLY A 173 43.71 0.36 -14.19
C GLY A 173 45.10 0.92 -13.94
N LEU A 174 45.21 1.96 -13.11
CA LEU A 174 46.47 2.57 -12.70
C LEU A 174 47.33 1.66 -11.81
N GLU A 175 46.66 0.92 -10.89
CA GLU A 175 47.30 -0.11 -10.05
C GLU A 175 47.91 -1.23 -10.92
N GLY A 176 47.16 -1.73 -11.90
CA GLY A 176 47.67 -2.74 -12.83
C GLY A 176 48.88 -2.24 -13.65
N ALA A 177 48.86 -0.98 -14.11
CA ALA A 177 49.95 -0.40 -14.85
C ALA A 177 51.22 -0.19 -13.99
N ILE A 178 51.12 0.25 -12.74
CA ILE A 178 52.27 0.46 -11.85
C ILE A 178 52.89 -0.88 -11.39
N HIS A 179 52.07 -1.97 -11.36
CA HIS A 179 52.52 -3.33 -11.04
C HIS A 179 53.06 -4.08 -12.26
N HIS A 180 53.07 -3.44 -13.44
CA HIS A 180 53.53 -4.06 -14.72
C HIS A 180 52.82 -5.37 -15.05
N VAL A 181 51.49 -5.37 -14.97
CA VAL A 181 50.67 -6.52 -15.31
C VAL A 181 50.74 -6.81 -16.83
N ASP A 182 51.51 -7.84 -17.19
CA ASP A 182 51.66 -8.28 -18.58
C ASP A 182 50.63 -9.33 -18.92
N GLY A 183 49.70 -8.97 -19.83
CA GLY A 183 48.62 -9.88 -20.29
C GLY A 183 47.40 -9.90 -19.39
N TYR A 184 46.50 -10.87 -19.65
CA TYR A 184 45.25 -11.00 -18.90
C TYR A 184 45.48 -11.60 -17.51
N GLU A 185 45.12 -10.86 -16.48
CA GLU A 185 45.03 -11.36 -15.11
C GLU A 185 43.58 -11.27 -14.62
N ALA A 186 43.11 -12.30 -13.88
CA ALA A 186 41.76 -12.36 -13.33
C ALA A 186 41.45 -11.16 -12.41
N SER A 187 42.44 -10.65 -11.70
CA SER A 187 42.36 -9.48 -10.81
C SER A 187 42.00 -8.17 -11.54
N TYR A 188 42.22 -8.09 -12.86
CA TYR A 188 42.01 -6.89 -13.68
C TYR A 188 41.11 -7.14 -14.89
N PHE A 189 40.23 -8.14 -14.84
CA PHE A 189 39.47 -8.59 -16.01
C PHE A 189 38.53 -7.51 -16.62
N VAL A 190 38.08 -6.52 -15.82
CA VAL A 190 37.27 -5.37 -16.28
C VAL A 190 38.19 -4.20 -16.64
N SER A 191 39.17 -3.88 -15.78
CA SER A 191 40.03 -2.69 -15.93
C SER A 191 41.25 -2.93 -16.84
N TYR A 192 41.47 -4.14 -17.37
CA TYR A 192 42.59 -4.45 -18.28
C TYR A 192 42.73 -3.48 -19.46
N PRO A 193 41.65 -3.02 -20.15
CA PRO A 193 41.79 -2.00 -21.19
C PRO A 193 42.36 -0.68 -20.68
N LEU A 194 42.11 -0.33 -19.40
CA LEU A 194 42.69 0.86 -18.75
C LEU A 194 44.16 0.60 -18.38
N VAL A 195 44.51 -0.62 -17.92
CA VAL A 195 45.90 -1.01 -17.68
C VAL A 195 46.71 -0.80 -18.96
N ALA A 196 46.26 -1.36 -20.08
CA ALA A 196 46.93 -1.20 -21.38
C ALA A 196 46.99 0.25 -21.85
N ALA A 197 45.99 1.07 -21.54
CA ALA A 197 46.02 2.50 -21.89
C ALA A 197 47.01 3.31 -21.05
N PHE A 198 47.35 2.86 -19.87
CA PHE A 198 48.28 3.52 -18.96
C PHE A 198 49.72 2.95 -19.01
N ASP A 199 49.94 1.82 -19.66
CA ASP A 199 51.22 1.11 -19.70
C ASP A 199 52.40 1.97 -20.26
N GLY A 200 52.12 2.93 -21.13
CA GLY A 200 53.12 3.86 -21.68
C GLY A 200 53.54 5.02 -20.77
N LEU A 201 52.92 5.15 -19.57
CA LEU A 201 53.23 6.25 -18.64
C LEU A 201 54.47 5.95 -17.79
N SER A 202 55.23 7.02 -17.44
CA SER A 202 56.30 6.83 -16.47
C SER A 202 55.80 6.50 -15.06
N ALA A 203 56.58 5.81 -14.24
CA ALA A 203 56.21 5.52 -12.85
C ALA A 203 55.84 6.79 -12.04
N ALA A 204 56.48 7.92 -12.31
CA ALA A 204 56.17 9.19 -11.67
C ALA A 204 54.82 9.77 -12.12
N ASP A 205 54.46 9.57 -13.39
CA ASP A 205 53.15 9.97 -13.91
C ASP A 205 52.05 9.07 -13.35
N LEU A 206 52.27 7.76 -13.33
CA LEU A 206 51.32 6.81 -12.73
C LEU A 206 51.04 7.14 -11.25
N GLN A 207 52.09 7.38 -10.45
CA GLN A 207 51.92 7.79 -9.05
C GLN A 207 51.10 9.08 -8.95
N THR A 208 51.38 10.06 -9.80
CA THR A 208 50.68 11.35 -9.82
C THR A 208 49.18 11.14 -10.13
N TRP A 209 48.85 10.30 -11.12
CA TRP A 209 47.46 9.98 -11.46
C TRP A 209 46.78 9.19 -10.37
N ILE A 210 47.46 8.27 -9.67
CA ILE A 210 46.88 7.54 -8.52
C ILE A 210 46.55 8.54 -7.40
N TYR A 211 47.44 9.41 -6.99
CA TYR A 211 47.17 10.45 -5.99
C TYR A 211 45.98 11.34 -6.37
N PHE A 212 45.92 11.75 -7.64
CA PHE A 212 44.87 12.62 -8.13
C PHE A 212 43.51 11.89 -8.12
N THR A 213 43.45 10.66 -8.63
CA THR A 213 42.21 9.88 -8.71
C THR A 213 41.73 9.46 -7.32
N ALA A 214 42.64 9.08 -6.41
CA ALA A 214 42.33 8.81 -5.01
C ALA A 214 41.76 10.04 -4.31
N MET A 215 42.36 11.23 -4.52
CA MET A 215 41.84 12.49 -3.99
C MET A 215 40.44 12.81 -4.53
N ILE A 216 40.16 12.61 -5.83
CA ILE A 216 38.82 12.80 -6.41
C ILE A 216 37.82 11.86 -5.78
N LYS A 217 38.15 10.58 -5.66
CA LYS A 217 37.27 9.58 -5.06
C LYS A 217 36.92 9.92 -3.61
N ILE A 218 37.93 10.22 -2.79
CA ILE A 218 37.76 10.62 -1.39
C ILE A 218 36.97 11.92 -1.32
N GLY A 219 37.40 12.94 -2.06
CA GLY A 219 36.77 14.26 -2.09
C GLY A 219 35.32 14.21 -2.49
N THR A 220 34.98 13.45 -3.54
CA THR A 220 33.58 13.25 -3.97
C THR A 220 32.74 12.57 -2.90
N THR A 221 33.28 11.55 -2.22
CA THR A 221 32.62 10.88 -1.11
C THR A 221 32.35 11.83 0.06
N LEU A 222 33.35 12.67 0.40
CA LEU A 222 33.23 13.60 1.52
C LEU A 222 32.34 14.80 1.18
N ILE A 223 32.37 15.31 -0.05
CA ILE A 223 31.41 16.32 -0.53
C ILE A 223 29.98 15.78 -0.44
N TRP A 224 29.77 14.51 -0.83
CA TRP A 224 28.48 13.86 -0.64
C TRP A 224 28.10 13.80 0.85
N MET A 225 28.99 13.35 1.74
CA MET A 225 28.72 13.29 3.19
C MET A 225 28.35 14.68 3.76
N ILE A 226 29.10 15.71 3.41
CA ILE A 226 28.87 17.09 3.85
C ILE A 226 27.51 17.58 3.35
N THR A 227 27.24 17.43 2.05
CA THR A 227 25.97 17.87 1.44
C THR A 227 24.76 17.20 2.07
N VAL A 228 24.81 15.88 2.26
CA VAL A 228 23.73 15.10 2.88
C VAL A 228 23.54 15.49 4.35
N SER A 229 24.64 15.72 5.07
CA SER A 229 24.59 16.12 6.49
C SER A 229 23.99 17.51 6.71
N LEU A 230 24.16 18.41 5.74
CA LEU A 230 23.54 19.74 5.75
C LEU A 230 22.07 19.72 5.28
N ASN A 231 21.64 18.63 4.63
CA ASN A 231 20.30 18.47 4.09
C ASN A 231 19.63 17.21 4.65
N THR A 232 19.24 17.23 5.92
CA THR A 232 18.66 16.07 6.62
C THR A 232 17.30 15.65 6.07
N ASN A 233 16.60 16.49 5.30
CA ASN A 233 15.36 16.19 4.58
C ASN A 233 15.59 15.61 3.17
N MET A 234 16.85 15.31 2.78
CA MET A 234 17.20 14.75 1.47
C MET A 234 16.92 13.24 1.42
N GLY A 235 15.64 12.84 1.31
CA GLY A 235 15.23 11.44 1.38
C GLY A 235 15.89 10.52 0.37
N VAL A 236 16.19 11.02 -0.85
CA VAL A 236 16.92 10.27 -1.88
C VAL A 236 18.35 9.86 -1.44
N ALA A 237 18.92 10.57 -0.47
CA ALA A 237 20.21 10.20 0.12
C ALA A 237 20.04 9.42 1.44
N TRP A 238 19.15 9.89 2.32
CA TRP A 238 18.97 9.31 3.66
C TRP A 238 18.29 7.95 3.67
N HIS A 239 17.50 7.59 2.67
CA HIS A 239 16.80 6.30 2.64
C HIS A 239 17.73 5.08 2.77
N ARG A 240 18.99 5.18 2.35
CA ARG A 240 20.00 4.12 2.48
C ARG A 240 20.37 3.80 3.92
N PHE A 241 20.10 4.71 4.85
CA PHE A 241 20.29 4.55 6.29
C PHE A 241 18.96 4.34 7.00
N LEU A 242 17.92 5.11 6.62
CA LEU A 242 16.61 5.06 7.27
C LEU A 242 15.74 3.91 6.77
N GLY A 243 16.01 3.37 5.60
CA GLY A 243 15.30 2.20 5.08
C GLY A 243 15.44 0.96 5.97
N PHE A 244 16.59 0.75 6.59
CA PHE A 244 16.80 -0.35 7.53
C PHE A 244 15.83 -0.32 8.72
N PRO A 245 15.82 0.76 9.55
CA PRO A 245 14.88 0.83 10.65
C PRO A 245 13.43 0.87 10.15
N ASN A 246 13.14 1.53 9.03
CA ASN A 246 11.77 1.61 8.53
C ASN A 246 11.21 0.24 8.14
N ILE A 247 11.99 -0.61 7.45
CA ILE A 247 11.61 -1.98 7.10
C ILE A 247 11.54 -2.86 8.36
N TRP A 248 12.49 -2.71 9.30
CA TRP A 248 12.51 -3.53 10.51
C TRP A 248 11.31 -3.24 11.42
N PHE A 249 10.92 -1.96 11.57
CA PHE A 249 9.80 -1.50 12.38
C PHE A 249 8.47 -1.45 11.61
N LYS A 250 8.37 -2.05 10.42
CA LYS A 250 7.09 -2.12 9.69
C LYS A 250 6.02 -2.83 10.51
N ARG A 251 4.74 -2.66 10.16
CA ARG A 251 3.61 -3.24 10.90
C ARG A 251 3.76 -4.76 11.06
N ASN A 252 3.94 -5.47 9.97
CA ASN A 252 3.87 -6.93 9.95
C ASN A 252 5.27 -7.54 9.90
N ALA A 253 5.63 -8.33 10.92
CA ALA A 253 6.94 -8.97 11.03
C ALA A 253 7.22 -9.97 9.90
N ASP A 254 6.19 -10.59 9.32
CA ASP A 254 6.27 -11.56 8.22
C ASP A 254 6.64 -10.96 6.86
N GLY A 255 6.70 -9.63 6.76
CA GLY A 255 7.00 -8.91 5.53
C GLY A 255 5.78 -8.57 4.68
N SER A 256 4.56 -8.90 5.09
CA SER A 256 3.36 -8.44 4.42
C SER A 256 3.24 -6.92 4.47
N SER A 257 2.53 -6.34 3.48
CA SER A 257 2.29 -4.91 3.42
C SER A 257 1.40 -4.46 4.58
N ALA A 258 1.49 -3.19 4.99
CA ALA A 258 0.62 -2.57 5.99
C ALA A 258 -0.79 -2.33 5.39
N LEU A 259 -1.46 -3.43 5.03
CA LEU A 259 -2.80 -3.49 4.45
C LEU A 259 -3.65 -4.48 5.25
N GLY A 260 -4.93 -4.58 4.93
CA GLY A 260 -5.91 -5.30 5.71
C GLY A 260 -6.53 -4.37 6.74
N ALA A 261 -6.19 -4.51 8.01
CA ALA A 261 -6.68 -3.63 9.07
C ALA A 261 -6.11 -2.21 8.97
N LEU A 262 -6.91 -1.21 9.32
CA LEU A 262 -6.40 0.08 9.80
C LEU A 262 -5.86 -0.09 11.22
N GLN A 263 -4.87 0.74 11.57
CA GLN A 263 -4.41 0.78 12.97
C GLN A 263 -5.51 1.36 13.86
N PRO A 264 -5.67 0.83 15.08
CA PRO A 264 -6.50 1.48 16.08
C PRO A 264 -6.00 2.91 16.34
N MET A 265 -6.88 3.78 16.78
CA MET A 265 -6.49 5.13 17.17
C MET A 265 -5.76 5.09 18.49
N THR A 266 -4.63 5.80 18.59
CA THR A 266 -3.81 5.79 19.80
C THR A 266 -3.49 7.20 20.26
N SER A 267 -3.40 7.39 21.56
CA SER A 267 -2.85 8.59 22.22
C SER A 267 -1.83 8.18 23.27
N GLY A 268 -0.68 8.84 23.31
CA GLY A 268 0.37 8.50 24.27
C GLY A 268 0.89 7.05 24.20
N GLY A 269 0.63 6.34 23.08
CA GLY A 269 0.99 4.92 22.88
C GLY A 269 -0.01 3.92 23.46
N LYS A 270 -1.18 4.38 23.89
CA LYS A 270 -2.31 3.53 24.29
C LYS A 270 -3.42 3.61 23.24
N GLU A 271 -4.14 2.53 23.04
CA GLU A 271 -5.35 2.53 22.20
C GLU A 271 -6.46 3.32 22.89
N ILE A 272 -7.24 4.09 22.10
CA ILE A 272 -8.34 4.88 22.62
C ILE A 272 -9.61 4.04 22.60
N ASP A 273 -10.19 3.85 23.76
CA ASP A 273 -11.54 3.39 23.95
C ASP A 273 -12.46 4.60 24.16
N PHE A 274 -13.45 4.76 23.30
CA PHE A 274 -14.37 5.89 23.35
C PHE A 274 -15.44 5.78 24.44
N GLU A 275 -15.60 4.63 25.09
CA GLU A 275 -16.48 4.49 26.24
C GLU A 275 -15.86 5.09 27.51
N THR A 276 -14.53 5.03 27.63
CA THR A 276 -13.83 5.40 28.88
C THR A 276 -12.90 6.61 28.75
N VAL A 277 -12.51 7.01 27.52
CA VAL A 277 -11.50 8.06 27.30
C VAL A 277 -11.83 9.42 27.93
N PHE A 278 -13.11 9.71 28.16
CA PHE A 278 -13.56 10.96 28.77
C PHE A 278 -13.65 10.91 30.27
N ASP A 279 -13.48 9.73 30.88
CA ASP A 279 -13.53 9.53 32.35
C ASP A 279 -12.14 9.69 33.00
N ASP A 280 -11.05 9.60 32.19
CA ASP A 280 -9.68 9.77 32.64
C ASP A 280 -9.37 11.27 32.90
N GLU A 281 -9.45 11.70 34.14
CA GLU A 281 -9.06 13.06 34.59
C GLU A 281 -7.54 13.22 34.44
N GLY A 282 -7.08 13.96 33.42
CA GLY A 282 -5.71 14.53 33.42
C GLY A 282 -4.78 14.27 32.26
N GLU A 283 -5.07 13.38 31.31
CA GLU A 283 -4.28 13.25 30.05
C GLU A 283 -5.09 13.76 28.87
N GLU A 284 -4.61 14.81 28.19
CA GLU A 284 -5.18 15.29 26.93
C GLU A 284 -5.04 14.20 25.84
N ALA A 285 -6.13 13.51 25.52
CA ALA A 285 -6.13 12.54 24.44
C ALA A 285 -6.01 13.23 23.08
N VAL A 286 -5.09 12.75 22.24
CA VAL A 286 -4.88 13.23 20.87
C VAL A 286 -5.76 12.44 19.91
N PHE A 287 -6.82 13.05 19.39
CA PHE A 287 -7.76 12.42 18.45
C PHE A 287 -7.33 12.61 17.00
N GLY A 288 -6.50 11.69 16.48
CA GLY A 288 -5.97 11.79 15.14
C GLY A 288 -4.83 12.82 15.00
N ALA A 289 -4.52 13.24 13.79
CA ALA A 289 -3.36 14.10 13.54
C ALA A 289 -3.78 15.49 13.01
N SER A 290 -3.73 16.50 13.89
CA SER A 290 -3.86 17.93 13.55
C SER A 290 -2.50 18.61 13.36
N GLN A 291 -1.44 18.01 13.87
CA GLN A 291 -0.07 18.50 13.83
C GLN A 291 0.88 17.36 13.49
N VAL A 292 2.07 17.68 13.01
CA VAL A 292 3.02 16.66 12.57
C VAL A 292 3.55 15.81 13.75
N GLU A 293 3.65 16.36 14.94
CA GLU A 293 4.03 15.66 16.19
C GLU A 293 2.94 14.74 16.73
N HIS A 294 1.71 14.80 16.20
CA HIS A 294 0.64 13.86 16.54
C HIS A 294 0.79 12.52 15.83
N PHE A 295 1.55 12.45 14.75
CA PHE A 295 1.93 11.16 14.18
C PHE A 295 2.88 10.40 15.10
N SER A 296 2.85 9.08 15.05
CA SER A 296 3.81 8.26 15.78
C SER A 296 5.25 8.49 15.32
N TRP A 297 6.24 8.14 16.16
CA TRP A 297 7.65 8.16 15.75
C TRP A 297 7.88 7.32 14.48
N LYS A 298 7.09 6.25 14.26
CA LYS A 298 7.13 5.46 13.02
C LYS A 298 6.64 6.29 11.82
N GLY A 299 5.62 7.12 12.00
CA GLY A 299 5.14 8.05 10.97
C GLY A 299 6.22 9.07 10.59
N ILE A 300 6.89 9.67 11.57
CA ILE A 300 8.01 10.60 11.32
C ILE A 300 9.16 9.88 10.58
N LEU A 301 9.45 8.63 10.94
CA LEU A 301 10.44 7.80 10.25
C LEU A 301 10.01 7.52 8.79
N ASP A 302 8.72 7.21 8.55
CA ASP A 302 8.16 7.03 7.21
C ASP A 302 8.40 8.26 6.33
N PHE A 303 8.09 9.46 6.84
CA PHE A 303 8.26 10.71 6.12
C PHE A 303 9.72 10.92 5.71
N SER A 304 10.66 10.68 6.65
CA SER A 304 12.10 10.84 6.45
C SER A 304 12.69 9.78 5.50
N THR A 305 12.08 8.60 5.43
CA THR A 305 12.55 7.48 4.60
C THR A 305 12.12 7.60 3.13
N CYS A 306 11.16 8.46 2.79
CA CYS A 306 10.64 8.58 1.43
C CYS A 306 11.76 8.86 0.41
N THR A 307 11.92 7.93 -0.56
CA THR A 307 12.95 7.96 -1.59
C THR A 307 12.60 8.84 -2.79
N GLU A 308 11.42 9.45 -2.82
CA GLU A 308 10.88 10.22 -3.95
C GLU A 308 10.80 9.43 -5.29
N CYS A 309 10.83 8.12 -5.25
CA CYS A 309 10.83 7.27 -6.45
C CYS A 309 9.54 7.35 -7.27
N GLY A 310 8.43 7.79 -6.67
CA GLY A 310 7.14 8.04 -7.32
C GLY A 310 6.35 6.81 -7.76
N ARG A 311 6.69 5.60 -7.29
CA ARG A 311 5.91 4.38 -7.58
C ARG A 311 4.49 4.51 -7.04
N CYS A 312 4.31 4.98 -5.80
CA CYS A 312 3.01 5.23 -5.18
C CYS A 312 2.19 6.25 -5.97
N GLN A 313 2.81 7.33 -6.47
CA GLN A 313 2.16 8.33 -7.31
C GLN A 313 1.68 7.74 -8.63
N SER A 314 2.50 6.96 -9.32
CA SER A 314 2.15 6.37 -10.62
C SER A 314 1.01 5.35 -10.54
N GLN A 315 0.76 4.76 -9.37
CA GLN A 315 -0.31 3.78 -9.15
C GLN A 315 -1.54 4.36 -8.45
N CYS A 316 -1.48 5.61 -7.98
CA CYS A 316 -2.58 6.25 -7.30
C CYS A 316 -3.74 6.58 -8.26
N PRO A 317 -4.97 6.08 -8.01
CA PRO A 317 -6.11 6.36 -8.87
C PRO A 317 -6.48 7.85 -8.87
N ALA A 318 -6.39 8.54 -7.74
CA ALA A 318 -6.64 9.97 -7.64
C ALA A 318 -5.66 10.77 -8.51
N TRP A 319 -4.36 10.50 -8.41
CA TRP A 319 -3.35 11.15 -9.24
C TRP A 319 -3.58 10.92 -10.73
N ASN A 320 -3.86 9.69 -11.13
CA ASN A 320 -4.04 9.33 -12.53
C ASN A 320 -5.33 9.91 -13.16
N THR A 321 -6.27 10.36 -12.35
CA THR A 321 -7.53 10.96 -12.78
C THR A 321 -7.60 12.50 -12.60
N GLY A 322 -6.46 13.15 -12.34
CA GLY A 322 -6.39 14.61 -12.31
C GLY A 322 -6.64 15.23 -10.93
N LYS A 323 -6.86 14.44 -9.88
CA LYS A 323 -7.07 14.93 -8.50
C LYS A 323 -5.76 15.37 -7.84
N PRO A 324 -5.79 16.21 -6.80
CA PRO A 324 -4.59 16.78 -6.18
C PRO A 324 -3.76 15.72 -5.41
N LEU A 325 -4.36 14.63 -4.95
CA LEU A 325 -3.64 13.63 -4.16
C LEU A 325 -2.55 12.91 -4.96
N SER A 326 -1.30 13.12 -4.55
CA SER A 326 -0.16 12.27 -4.82
C SER A 326 0.37 11.72 -3.51
N PRO A 327 0.35 10.40 -3.26
CA PRO A 327 0.89 9.85 -2.01
C PRO A 327 2.35 10.21 -1.77
N LYS A 328 3.15 10.35 -2.83
CA LYS A 328 4.54 10.81 -2.73
C LYS A 328 4.62 12.26 -2.25
N LEU A 329 3.86 13.17 -2.86
CA LEU A 329 3.89 14.59 -2.51
C LEU A 329 3.34 14.82 -1.10
N LEU A 330 2.31 14.08 -0.70
CA LEU A 330 1.80 14.09 0.66
C LEU A 330 2.92 13.79 1.68
N ILE A 331 3.62 12.68 1.52
CA ILE A 331 4.73 12.30 2.43
C ILE A 331 5.87 13.32 2.38
N MET A 332 6.18 13.87 1.20
CA MET A 332 7.20 14.91 1.07
C MET A 332 6.80 16.21 1.77
N SER A 333 5.54 16.63 1.67
CA SER A 333 5.03 17.83 2.36
C SER A 333 5.08 17.65 3.87
N LEU A 334 4.63 16.49 4.39
CA LEU A 334 4.71 16.15 5.81
C LEU A 334 6.17 16.13 6.29
N ARG A 335 7.08 15.53 5.52
CA ARG A 335 8.53 15.54 5.80
C ARG A 335 9.09 16.96 5.89
N ASP A 336 8.86 17.76 4.84
CA ASP A 336 9.44 19.08 4.74
C ASP A 336 8.89 20.01 5.83
N HIS A 337 7.59 19.94 6.14
CA HIS A 337 6.97 20.64 7.26
C HIS A 337 7.56 20.20 8.61
N ALA A 338 7.65 18.90 8.86
CA ALA A 338 8.21 18.36 10.09
C ALA A 338 9.66 18.82 10.32
N HIS A 339 10.49 18.78 9.28
CA HIS A 339 11.87 19.27 9.37
C HIS A 339 11.97 20.80 9.60
N ALA A 340 11.08 21.58 9.00
CA ALA A 340 11.05 23.03 9.17
C ALA A 340 10.60 23.42 10.59
N LYS A 341 9.61 22.68 11.14
CA LYS A 341 9.08 22.88 12.49
C LYS A 341 9.99 22.30 13.59
N ALA A 342 10.88 21.35 13.27
CA ALA A 342 11.70 20.62 14.24
C ALA A 342 12.47 21.50 15.25
N PRO A 343 13.10 22.64 14.90
CA PRO A 343 13.76 23.48 15.87
C PRO A 343 12.84 24.00 16.99
N TYR A 344 11.59 24.32 16.65
CA TYR A 344 10.57 24.71 17.61
C TYR A 344 10.19 23.56 18.54
N LEU A 345 9.90 22.38 17.99
CA LEU A 345 9.53 21.20 18.78
C LEU A 345 10.69 20.73 19.69
N LEU A 346 11.93 20.77 19.20
CA LEU A 346 13.12 20.41 19.99
C LEU A 346 13.41 21.39 21.14
N ALA A 347 12.91 22.62 21.06
CA ALA A 347 12.95 23.59 22.15
C ALA A 347 11.79 23.43 23.16
N GLY A 348 10.97 22.38 22.99
CA GLY A 348 9.82 22.10 23.85
C GLY A 348 8.54 22.82 23.41
N GLY A 349 8.54 23.44 22.22
CA GLY A 349 7.36 24.06 21.62
C GLY A 349 6.24 23.05 21.35
N GLY A 350 5.02 23.52 21.38
CA GLY A 350 3.79 22.77 21.16
C GLY A 350 2.61 23.56 21.73
N LYS A 351 1.40 23.21 21.33
CA LYS A 351 0.19 23.85 21.83
C LYS A 351 -0.65 22.86 22.62
N THR A 352 -1.30 23.35 23.68
CA THR A 352 -2.36 22.60 24.39
C THR A 352 -3.62 22.53 23.52
N MET A 353 -4.63 21.80 23.97
CA MET A 353 -5.93 21.77 23.26
C MET A 353 -6.62 23.15 23.24
N GLU A 354 -6.38 23.99 24.27
CA GLU A 354 -6.85 25.37 24.33
C GLU A 354 -6.05 26.32 23.46
N GLY A 355 -4.97 25.84 22.81
CA GLY A 355 -4.10 26.62 21.92
C GLY A 355 -2.97 27.38 22.65
N GLU A 356 -2.75 27.14 23.92
CA GLU A 356 -1.68 27.77 24.69
C GLU A 356 -0.32 27.16 24.36
N GLU A 357 0.73 28.00 24.35
CA GLU A 357 2.11 27.58 24.09
C GLU A 357 2.68 26.80 25.29
N LYS A 358 3.17 25.55 25.02
CA LYS A 358 3.78 24.69 26.06
C LYS A 358 5.16 25.14 26.48
N ALA A 359 5.94 25.72 25.56
CA ALA A 359 7.29 26.18 25.86
C ALA A 359 7.31 27.57 26.48
N SER A 360 8.26 27.82 27.37
CA SER A 360 8.51 29.16 27.90
C SER A 360 9.12 30.09 26.81
N ALA A 361 8.88 31.41 26.92
CA ALA A 361 9.47 32.39 26.03
C ALA A 361 11.00 32.33 25.99
N GLU A 362 11.65 31.97 27.11
CA GLU A 362 13.11 31.81 27.18
C GLU A 362 13.59 30.59 26.37
N ALA A 363 12.84 29.46 26.38
CA ALA A 363 13.17 28.28 25.59
C ALA A 363 13.03 28.53 24.07
N LEU A 364 12.12 29.39 23.67
CA LEU A 364 11.88 29.74 22.26
C LEU A 364 12.78 30.89 21.74
N LYS A 365 13.54 31.55 22.58
CA LYS A 365 14.32 32.75 22.24
C LYS A 365 15.31 32.53 21.09
N ASP A 366 15.97 31.37 21.07
CA ASP A 366 16.98 31.03 20.07
C ASP A 366 16.41 30.21 18.89
N VAL A 367 15.09 29.98 18.85
CA VAL A 367 14.43 29.25 17.76
C VAL A 367 14.36 30.17 16.54
N PRO A 368 14.77 29.69 15.34
CA PRO A 368 14.68 30.47 14.11
C PRO A 368 13.26 30.97 13.85
N ALA A 369 13.12 32.24 13.44
CA ALA A 369 11.81 32.83 13.13
C ALA A 369 11.04 32.03 12.05
N SER A 370 11.75 31.40 11.11
CA SER A 370 11.14 30.50 10.11
C SER A 370 10.52 29.25 10.73
N ALA A 371 11.09 28.71 11.80
CA ALA A 371 10.53 27.54 12.49
C ALA A 371 9.32 27.92 13.35
N LEU A 372 9.31 29.13 13.96
CA LEU A 372 8.14 29.67 14.64
C LEU A 372 6.98 29.92 13.64
N ALA A 373 7.27 30.53 12.51
CA ALA A 373 6.27 30.74 11.45
C ALA A 373 5.72 29.43 10.88
N GLU A 374 6.55 28.41 10.74
CA GLU A 374 6.12 27.08 10.30
C GLU A 374 5.27 26.36 11.34
N ALA A 375 5.50 26.62 12.63
CA ALA A 375 4.70 26.05 13.73
C ALA A 375 3.25 26.58 13.75
N GLU A 376 3.02 27.79 13.25
CA GLU A 376 1.69 28.39 13.14
C GLU A 376 0.89 27.91 11.90
N ARG A 377 1.51 27.21 10.97
CA ARG A 377 0.82 26.70 9.77
C ARG A 377 -0.10 25.54 10.14
N PRO A 378 -1.39 25.58 9.75
CA PRO A 378 -2.27 24.43 9.93
C PRO A 378 -1.78 23.25 9.09
N LEU A 379 -1.80 22.04 9.68
CA LEU A 379 -1.44 20.81 8.95
C LEU A 379 -2.40 20.56 7.78
N ILE A 380 -3.67 20.78 8.00
CA ILE A 380 -4.73 20.69 7.00
C ILE A 380 -5.34 22.08 6.83
N GLY A 381 -5.33 22.56 5.61
CA GLY A 381 -5.90 23.87 5.28
C GLY A 381 -5.75 24.19 3.80
N THR A 382 -6.54 25.10 3.33
CA THR A 382 -6.49 25.60 1.95
C THR A 382 -5.19 26.39 1.69
N LEU A 383 -4.94 26.69 0.43
CA LEU A 383 -3.82 27.54 0.05
C LEU A 383 -3.93 28.96 0.66
N GLU A 384 -5.15 29.48 0.81
CA GLU A 384 -5.44 30.79 1.41
C GLU A 384 -5.12 30.79 2.91
N GLU A 385 -5.37 29.67 3.58
CA GLU A 385 -5.03 29.43 4.99
C GLU A 385 -3.54 29.08 5.20
N ASN A 386 -2.76 29.03 4.13
CA ASN A 386 -1.36 28.59 4.14
C ASN A 386 -1.21 27.17 4.71
N GLY A 387 -2.19 26.28 4.49
CA GLY A 387 -2.16 24.90 4.94
C GLY A 387 -0.99 24.10 4.35
N VAL A 388 -0.54 23.09 5.07
CA VAL A 388 0.51 22.16 4.59
C VAL A 388 -0.08 21.17 3.60
N ILE A 389 -1.25 20.63 3.91
CA ILE A 389 -2.00 19.66 3.10
C ILE A 389 -3.40 20.24 2.81
N ASP A 390 -3.71 20.38 1.54
CA ASP A 390 -5.05 20.82 1.11
C ASP A 390 -6.10 19.76 1.44
N PRO A 391 -7.29 20.11 1.96
CA PRO A 391 -8.38 19.18 2.27
C PRO A 391 -8.76 18.28 1.08
N ASP A 392 -8.74 18.77 -0.15
CA ASP A 392 -9.04 17.98 -1.34
C ASP A 392 -8.04 16.84 -1.57
N VAL A 393 -6.81 16.96 -1.08
CA VAL A 393 -5.81 15.87 -1.07
C VAL A 393 -6.30 14.72 -0.20
N LEU A 394 -6.80 15.01 1.02
CA LEU A 394 -7.30 13.98 1.94
C LEU A 394 -8.54 13.29 1.38
N TRP A 395 -9.52 14.07 0.91
CA TRP A 395 -10.81 13.57 0.44
C TRP A 395 -10.74 12.89 -0.92
N SER A 396 -9.64 13.04 -1.66
CA SER A 396 -9.37 12.28 -2.90
C SER A 396 -8.93 10.84 -2.67
N CYS A 397 -8.56 10.45 -1.44
CA CYS A 397 -8.07 9.10 -1.15
C CYS A 397 -9.21 8.08 -1.10
N THR A 398 -9.06 6.98 -1.86
CA THR A 398 -9.97 5.83 -1.87
C THR A 398 -9.52 4.69 -0.96
N THR A 399 -8.52 4.87 -0.11
CA THR A 399 -7.92 3.85 0.76
C THR A 399 -7.60 2.51 0.07
N CYS A 400 -7.43 2.51 -1.25
CA CYS A 400 -7.28 1.30 -2.06
C CYS A 400 -5.96 0.53 -1.87
N GLY A 401 -5.00 1.06 -1.11
CA GLY A 401 -3.74 0.39 -0.79
C GLY A 401 -2.67 0.37 -1.88
N ALA A 402 -2.91 0.93 -3.07
CA ALA A 402 -1.93 0.89 -4.17
C ALA A 402 -0.60 1.56 -3.82
N CYS A 403 -0.62 2.64 -3.05
CA CYS A 403 0.59 3.33 -2.58
C CYS A 403 1.43 2.48 -1.61
N VAL A 404 0.78 1.83 -0.65
CA VAL A 404 1.43 0.95 0.35
C VAL A 404 2.02 -0.29 -0.34
N GLU A 405 1.24 -0.94 -1.23
CA GLU A 405 1.69 -2.12 -1.97
C GLU A 405 2.92 -1.85 -2.85
N GLN A 406 3.01 -0.65 -3.43
CA GLN A 406 4.10 -0.28 -4.34
C GLN A 406 5.31 0.34 -3.64
N CYS A 407 5.21 0.70 -2.36
CA CYS A 407 6.31 1.34 -1.65
C CYS A 407 7.47 0.37 -1.41
N PRO A 408 8.70 0.68 -1.88
CA PRO A 408 9.85 -0.19 -1.69
C PRO A 408 10.46 -0.12 -0.29
N VAL A 409 10.04 0.85 0.52
CA VAL A 409 10.55 1.10 1.89
C VAL A 409 9.44 1.09 2.94
N ASP A 410 8.30 0.49 2.64
CA ASP A 410 7.21 0.19 3.58
C ASP A 410 6.58 1.38 4.30
N ILE A 411 6.38 2.51 3.60
CA ILE A 411 5.64 3.67 4.14
C ILE A 411 4.15 3.33 4.25
N GLU A 412 3.55 3.63 5.40
CA GLU A 412 2.16 3.32 5.77
C GLU A 412 1.20 4.46 5.40
N HIS A 413 1.15 4.84 4.11
CA HIS A 413 0.46 6.03 3.60
C HIS A 413 -1.01 6.14 4.01
N ILE A 414 -1.75 5.00 4.05
CA ILE A 414 -3.19 5.02 4.35
C ILE A 414 -3.44 5.43 5.78
N ASP A 415 -2.65 4.91 6.71
CA ASP A 415 -2.80 5.24 8.14
C ASP A 415 -2.58 6.73 8.37
N HIS A 416 -1.55 7.32 7.76
CA HIS A 416 -1.31 8.76 7.86
C HIS A 416 -2.47 9.60 7.32
N ILE A 417 -3.10 9.18 6.21
CA ILE A 417 -4.27 9.87 5.66
C ILE A 417 -5.47 9.71 6.58
N VAL A 418 -5.68 8.53 7.13
CA VAL A 418 -6.83 8.28 8.02
C VAL A 418 -6.65 8.99 9.35
N ASP A 419 -5.44 9.08 9.91
CA ASP A 419 -5.19 9.84 11.14
C ASP A 419 -5.49 11.34 10.97
N MET A 420 -5.14 11.93 9.83
CA MET A 420 -5.56 13.30 9.51
C MET A 420 -7.08 13.42 9.35
N ARG A 421 -7.74 12.45 8.69
CA ARG A 421 -9.20 12.42 8.57
C ARG A 421 -9.90 12.27 9.92
N ARG A 422 -9.36 11.47 10.84
CA ARG A 422 -9.87 11.29 12.21
C ARG A 422 -10.00 12.66 12.90
N TYR A 423 -8.95 13.46 12.89
CA TYR A 423 -8.98 14.80 13.43
C TYR A 423 -10.01 15.69 12.74
N GLN A 424 -10.02 15.73 11.41
CA GLN A 424 -10.95 16.56 10.63
C GLN A 424 -12.41 16.19 10.88
N VAL A 425 -12.73 14.92 11.06
CA VAL A 425 -14.10 14.45 11.27
C VAL A 425 -14.56 14.62 12.70
N MET A 426 -13.71 14.22 13.67
CA MET A 426 -14.12 14.15 15.06
C MET A 426 -14.00 15.49 15.79
N ILE A 427 -13.00 16.29 15.44
CA ILE A 427 -12.72 17.57 16.15
C ILE A 427 -13.23 18.74 15.32
N GLU A 428 -12.80 18.86 14.07
CA GLU A 428 -13.15 20.00 13.21
C GLU A 428 -14.55 19.90 12.58
N SER A 429 -15.16 18.71 12.58
CA SER A 429 -16.40 18.43 11.81
C SER A 429 -16.29 18.83 10.34
N ALA A 430 -15.08 18.86 9.79
CA ALA A 430 -14.73 19.32 8.46
C ALA A 430 -14.58 18.14 7.47
N PHE A 431 -15.67 17.73 6.88
CA PHE A 431 -15.72 16.66 5.86
C PHE A 431 -16.78 16.98 4.80
N PRO A 432 -16.74 16.35 3.62
CA PRO A 432 -17.74 16.55 2.57
C PRO A 432 -19.17 16.32 3.07
N SER A 433 -20.04 17.30 2.85
CA SER A 433 -21.41 17.33 3.42
C SER A 433 -22.26 16.11 3.08
N GLU A 434 -22.02 15.52 1.90
CA GLU A 434 -22.71 14.32 1.43
C GLU A 434 -22.46 13.12 2.35
N ALA A 435 -21.24 13.01 2.94
CA ALA A 435 -20.91 11.97 3.89
C ALA A 435 -21.69 12.09 5.22
N GLY A 436 -22.11 13.30 5.60
CA GLY A 436 -22.91 13.54 6.80
C GLY A 436 -24.26 12.81 6.78
N THR A 437 -24.89 12.69 5.62
CA THR A 437 -26.14 11.92 5.46
C THR A 437 -25.89 10.42 5.73
N MET A 438 -24.81 9.88 5.20
CA MET A 438 -24.41 8.48 5.43
C MET A 438 -24.14 8.21 6.92
N LEU A 439 -23.38 9.07 7.61
CA LEU A 439 -23.11 8.95 9.05
C LEU A 439 -24.40 8.95 9.86
N LYS A 440 -25.28 9.93 9.65
CA LYS A 440 -26.58 10.02 10.32
C LYS A 440 -27.48 8.81 10.10
N ASN A 441 -27.43 8.23 8.91
CA ASN A 441 -28.18 7.02 8.58
C ASN A 441 -27.61 5.79 9.31
N LEU A 442 -26.29 5.69 9.38
CA LEU A 442 -25.61 4.61 10.12
C LEU A 442 -25.93 4.65 11.61
N GLU A 443 -25.84 5.82 12.26
CA GLU A 443 -26.24 5.98 13.68
C GLU A 443 -27.67 5.56 13.95
N LYS A 444 -28.62 6.03 13.09
CA LYS A 444 -30.04 5.84 13.34
C LYS A 444 -30.60 4.52 12.88
N LYS A 445 -30.06 3.92 11.84
CA LYS A 445 -30.63 2.76 11.13
C LYS A 445 -29.66 1.60 10.92
N GLY A 446 -28.39 1.74 11.32
CA GLY A 446 -27.36 0.72 11.12
C GLY A 446 -27.05 0.43 9.64
N ASN A 447 -27.50 1.30 8.71
CA ASN A 447 -27.18 1.16 7.29
C ASN A 447 -27.09 2.53 6.60
N PRO A 448 -26.24 2.71 5.57
CA PRO A 448 -25.96 4.00 4.96
C PRO A 448 -27.11 4.59 4.14
N TRP A 449 -28.11 3.78 3.74
CA TRP A 449 -29.30 4.23 3.00
C TRP A 449 -30.43 4.75 3.91
N GLY A 450 -30.33 4.53 5.24
CA GLY A 450 -31.37 4.93 6.18
C GLY A 450 -32.67 4.09 6.08
N LEU A 451 -32.58 2.90 5.47
CA LEU A 451 -33.71 2.03 5.24
C LEU A 451 -34.09 1.24 6.51
N ALA A 452 -35.33 0.77 6.57
CA ALA A 452 -35.82 0.04 7.74
C ALA A 452 -35.24 -1.37 7.83
N LYS A 453 -34.99 -1.85 9.06
CA LYS A 453 -34.48 -3.19 9.41
C LYS A 453 -35.17 -4.33 8.62
N LYS A 454 -36.51 -4.30 8.51
CA LYS A 454 -37.31 -5.31 7.80
C LYS A 454 -36.95 -5.44 6.31
N GLN A 455 -36.43 -4.40 5.69
CA GLN A 455 -36.06 -4.43 4.28
C GLN A 455 -34.83 -5.29 3.99
N ARG A 456 -34.01 -5.57 5.03
CA ARG A 456 -32.80 -6.42 4.87
C ARG A 456 -33.11 -7.86 4.50
N VAL A 457 -34.33 -8.34 4.77
CA VAL A 457 -34.77 -9.71 4.49
C VAL A 457 -35.75 -9.81 3.32
N GLU A 458 -36.10 -8.69 2.66
CA GLU A 458 -37.06 -8.73 1.55
C GLU A 458 -36.58 -9.60 0.38
N TRP A 459 -35.30 -9.67 0.11
CA TRP A 459 -34.72 -10.49 -0.94
C TRP A 459 -34.93 -11.98 -0.75
N THR A 460 -35.11 -12.47 0.49
CA THR A 460 -35.37 -13.90 0.77
C THR A 460 -36.74 -14.38 0.23
N LYS A 461 -37.65 -13.46 -0.03
CA LYS A 461 -38.94 -13.77 -0.64
C LYS A 461 -38.87 -13.97 -2.16
N GLU A 462 -37.71 -13.64 -2.77
CA GLU A 462 -37.48 -13.69 -4.21
C GLU A 462 -36.67 -14.93 -4.63
N VAL A 463 -36.44 -15.88 -3.71
CA VAL A 463 -35.76 -17.16 -3.95
C VAL A 463 -36.76 -18.30 -3.66
N ASP A 464 -36.63 -19.44 -4.34
CA ASP A 464 -37.57 -20.56 -4.30
C ASP A 464 -37.28 -21.58 -3.17
N PHE A 465 -36.48 -21.20 -2.20
CA PHE A 465 -36.10 -22.02 -1.04
C PHE A 465 -36.09 -21.18 0.24
N GLU A 466 -36.17 -21.82 1.40
CA GLU A 466 -36.10 -21.14 2.68
C GLU A 466 -34.65 -20.70 2.99
N VAL A 467 -34.51 -19.45 3.41
CA VAL A 467 -33.26 -18.90 3.92
C VAL A 467 -33.38 -18.75 5.44
N PRO A 468 -32.73 -19.62 6.23
CA PRO A 468 -32.87 -19.60 7.69
C PRO A 468 -32.29 -18.31 8.31
N ILE A 469 -33.02 -17.76 9.27
CA ILE A 469 -32.65 -16.57 10.03
C ILE A 469 -32.33 -16.98 11.46
N VAL A 470 -31.17 -16.60 11.96
CA VAL A 470 -30.74 -16.87 13.34
C VAL A 470 -31.67 -16.16 14.34
N GLY A 471 -32.06 -16.87 15.40
CA GLY A 471 -33.01 -16.40 16.42
C GLY A 471 -34.45 -16.46 16.02
N LYS A 472 -34.75 -16.91 14.78
CA LYS A 472 -36.13 -17.12 14.28
C LYS A 472 -36.35 -18.55 13.77
N ASP A 473 -35.57 -18.97 12.79
CA ASP A 473 -35.72 -20.27 12.12
C ASP A 473 -34.65 -21.27 12.62
N VAL A 474 -33.54 -20.79 13.14
CA VAL A 474 -32.48 -21.54 13.85
C VAL A 474 -32.14 -20.80 15.14
N GLU A 475 -31.89 -21.53 16.23
CA GLU A 475 -31.61 -20.95 17.54
C GLU A 475 -30.20 -20.34 17.56
N ASP A 476 -29.23 -21.09 17.06
CA ASP A 476 -27.83 -20.66 16.92
C ASP A 476 -27.20 -21.21 15.65
N LEU A 477 -25.90 -20.98 15.47
CA LEU A 477 -25.10 -21.38 14.29
C LEU A 477 -24.44 -22.75 14.44
N SER A 478 -24.83 -23.58 15.44
CA SER A 478 -24.18 -24.88 15.68
C SER A 478 -24.51 -25.93 14.60
N GLU A 479 -25.64 -25.80 13.92
CA GLU A 479 -26.13 -26.73 12.89
C GLU A 479 -25.85 -26.29 11.45
N VAL A 480 -25.17 -25.15 11.25
CA VAL A 480 -24.88 -24.60 9.93
C VAL A 480 -23.37 -24.65 9.61
N ASP A 481 -23.03 -24.75 8.34
CA ASP A 481 -21.64 -24.75 7.87
C ASP A 481 -21.06 -23.34 7.88
N TYR A 482 -21.89 -22.33 7.55
CA TYR A 482 -21.50 -20.93 7.46
C TYR A 482 -22.61 -19.98 7.88
N LEU A 483 -22.24 -18.91 8.59
CA LEU A 483 -23.06 -17.70 8.61
C LEU A 483 -22.82 -16.95 7.29
N TYR A 484 -23.87 -16.67 6.54
CA TYR A 484 -23.81 -15.79 5.39
C TYR A 484 -24.03 -14.34 5.84
N TRP A 485 -22.94 -13.57 5.90
CA TRP A 485 -22.98 -12.12 6.11
C TRP A 485 -23.38 -11.42 4.82
N VAL A 486 -24.63 -11.01 4.72
CA VAL A 486 -25.22 -10.40 3.52
C VAL A 486 -24.65 -9.00 3.25
N GLY A 487 -24.41 -8.25 4.31
CA GLY A 487 -23.93 -6.86 4.24
C GLY A 487 -25.04 -5.89 3.80
N CYS A 488 -24.81 -4.59 4.07
CA CYS A 488 -25.82 -3.56 3.76
C CYS A 488 -26.09 -3.47 2.24
N ALA A 489 -25.05 -3.52 1.40
CA ALA A 489 -25.22 -3.43 -0.05
C ALA A 489 -25.95 -4.64 -0.61
N GLY A 490 -25.57 -5.85 -0.21
CA GLY A 490 -26.23 -7.09 -0.65
C GLY A 490 -27.69 -7.17 -0.26
N ALA A 491 -28.06 -6.59 0.88
CA ALA A 491 -29.42 -6.59 1.38
C ALA A 491 -30.31 -5.47 0.79
N LEU A 492 -29.76 -4.30 0.45
CA LEU A 492 -30.54 -3.09 0.23
C LEU A 492 -30.34 -2.44 -1.15
N GLU A 493 -29.22 -2.73 -1.87
CA GLU A 493 -28.94 -2.16 -3.19
C GLU A 493 -29.38 -3.15 -4.29
N ASP A 494 -30.23 -2.72 -5.21
CA ASP A 494 -30.93 -3.61 -6.15
C ASP A 494 -30.02 -4.41 -7.09
N ARG A 495 -28.87 -3.84 -7.48
CA ARG A 495 -27.89 -4.55 -8.33
C ARG A 495 -27.13 -5.59 -7.51
N ALA A 496 -26.75 -5.24 -6.28
CA ALA A 496 -26.05 -6.14 -5.38
C ALA A 496 -26.96 -7.27 -4.84
N LYS A 497 -28.28 -7.05 -4.68
CA LYS A 497 -29.25 -8.10 -4.35
C LYS A 497 -29.22 -9.25 -5.35
N LYS A 498 -28.94 -8.99 -6.62
CA LYS A 498 -28.80 -10.06 -7.64
C LYS A 498 -27.65 -11.00 -7.30
N THR A 499 -26.52 -10.46 -6.87
CA THR A 499 -25.37 -11.27 -6.38
C THR A 499 -25.73 -12.03 -5.12
N THR A 500 -26.43 -11.38 -4.17
CA THR A 500 -26.90 -12.01 -2.93
C THR A 500 -27.77 -13.23 -3.19
N LYS A 501 -28.77 -13.10 -4.08
CA LYS A 501 -29.66 -14.20 -4.47
C LYS A 501 -28.91 -15.30 -5.21
N ALA A 502 -28.07 -14.93 -6.18
CA ALA A 502 -27.26 -15.88 -6.93
C ALA A 502 -26.33 -16.69 -6.02
N PHE A 503 -25.68 -16.05 -5.05
CA PHE A 503 -24.82 -16.75 -4.11
C PHE A 503 -25.60 -17.67 -3.15
N ALA A 504 -26.74 -17.22 -2.62
CA ALA A 504 -27.62 -18.05 -1.78
C ALA A 504 -28.15 -19.29 -2.54
N GLU A 505 -28.51 -19.10 -3.80
CA GLU A 505 -28.97 -20.20 -4.67
C GLU A 505 -27.84 -21.21 -4.97
N LEU A 506 -26.63 -20.73 -5.22
CA LEU A 506 -25.42 -21.57 -5.38
C LEU A 506 -25.12 -22.38 -4.12
N LEU A 507 -25.26 -21.78 -2.92
CA LEU A 507 -25.13 -22.51 -1.65
C LEU A 507 -26.19 -23.60 -1.50
N HIS A 508 -27.43 -23.28 -1.86
CA HIS A 508 -28.53 -24.23 -1.82
C HIS A 508 -28.29 -25.40 -2.79
N ILE A 509 -27.92 -25.13 -4.05
CA ILE A 509 -27.58 -26.15 -5.05
C ILE A 509 -26.44 -27.04 -4.57
N ALA A 510 -25.41 -26.45 -3.96
CA ALA A 510 -24.28 -27.17 -3.42
C ALA A 510 -24.59 -27.94 -2.12
N GLY A 511 -25.78 -27.82 -1.54
CA GLY A 511 -26.14 -28.44 -0.27
C GLY A 511 -25.36 -27.91 0.93
N VAL A 512 -24.93 -26.66 0.89
CA VAL A 512 -24.27 -25.98 2.02
C VAL A 512 -25.34 -25.49 2.97
N LYS A 513 -25.23 -25.86 4.24
CA LYS A 513 -26.13 -25.35 5.28
C LYS A 513 -25.64 -23.96 5.70
N PHE A 514 -26.47 -22.94 5.52
CA PHE A 514 -26.18 -21.59 5.92
C PHE A 514 -27.36 -20.89 6.57
N ALA A 515 -27.10 -19.88 7.36
CA ALA A 515 -28.11 -18.98 7.92
C ALA A 515 -27.65 -17.52 7.80
N ILE A 516 -28.58 -16.58 7.95
CA ILE A 516 -28.32 -15.14 7.95
C ILE A 516 -28.76 -14.51 9.27
N MET A 517 -28.15 -13.35 9.64
CA MET A 517 -28.60 -12.59 10.82
C MET A 517 -29.88 -11.79 10.57
N GLY A 518 -30.29 -11.65 9.32
CA GLY A 518 -31.51 -10.97 8.94
C GLY A 518 -31.54 -9.50 9.33
N GLY A 519 -32.57 -9.09 10.06
CA GLY A 519 -32.76 -7.71 10.49
C GLY A 519 -31.79 -7.22 11.57
N GLU A 520 -31.14 -8.14 12.28
CA GLU A 520 -30.20 -7.78 13.37
C GLU A 520 -28.82 -7.34 12.85
N GLU A 521 -28.48 -7.75 11.64
CA GLU A 521 -27.23 -7.35 10.99
C GLU A 521 -27.16 -5.84 10.76
N LYS A 522 -26.09 -5.18 11.19
CA LYS A 522 -25.79 -3.77 10.95
C LYS A 522 -24.59 -3.62 9.99
N CYS A 523 -24.35 -2.40 9.52
CA CYS A 523 -23.13 -2.10 8.79
C CYS A 523 -21.90 -2.47 9.62
N THR A 524 -20.88 -3.06 8.98
CA THR A 524 -19.63 -3.42 9.67
C THR A 524 -18.80 -2.22 10.16
N GLY A 525 -19.16 -0.99 9.80
CA GLY A 525 -18.41 0.19 10.17
C GLY A 525 -17.25 0.54 9.23
N ASP A 526 -17.11 -0.15 8.08
CA ASP A 526 -16.04 0.15 7.10
C ASP A 526 -16.04 1.60 6.67
N SER A 527 -17.18 2.14 6.20
CA SER A 527 -17.27 3.49 5.67
C SER A 527 -16.99 4.59 6.70
N PRO A 528 -17.58 4.59 7.92
CA PRO A 528 -17.25 5.58 8.94
C PRO A 528 -15.79 5.51 9.36
N ARG A 529 -15.21 4.32 9.52
CA ARG A 529 -13.79 4.17 9.87
C ARG A 529 -12.85 4.78 8.82
N ARG A 530 -13.09 4.52 7.52
CA ARG A 530 -12.28 5.09 6.43
C ARG A 530 -12.51 6.58 6.23
N LEU A 531 -13.65 7.09 6.64
CA LEU A 531 -13.93 8.52 6.69
C LEU A 531 -13.15 9.21 7.82
N GLY A 532 -12.94 8.52 8.95
CA GLY A 532 -12.28 9.03 10.16
C GLY A 532 -13.20 9.11 11.38
N ASN A 533 -14.45 8.62 11.29
CA ASN A 533 -15.36 8.55 12.44
C ASN A 533 -15.13 7.23 13.19
N GLU A 534 -14.13 7.22 14.05
CA GLU A 534 -13.73 6.04 14.82
C GLU A 534 -14.77 5.67 15.89
N PRO A 535 -15.41 6.61 16.63
CA PRO A 535 -16.46 6.26 17.61
C PRO A 535 -17.62 5.48 16.98
N LEU A 536 -18.12 5.95 15.85
CA LEU A 536 -19.22 5.25 15.16
C LEU A 536 -18.80 3.88 14.63
N PHE A 537 -17.52 3.72 14.22
CA PHE A 537 -16.99 2.41 13.88
C PHE A 537 -16.97 1.48 15.10
N GLN A 538 -16.44 1.92 16.23
CA GLN A 538 -16.37 1.12 17.46
C GLN A 538 -17.78 0.71 17.92
N GLN A 539 -18.72 1.65 17.99
CA GLN A 539 -20.11 1.34 18.34
C GLN A 539 -20.72 0.25 17.44
N LEU A 540 -20.68 0.44 16.12
CA LEU A 540 -21.25 -0.53 15.18
C LEU A 540 -20.52 -1.88 15.22
N GLY A 541 -19.19 -1.83 15.42
CA GLY A 541 -18.35 -3.02 15.51
C GLY A 541 -18.62 -3.84 16.77
N GLN A 542 -18.66 -3.21 17.92
CA GLN A 542 -18.95 -3.84 19.21
C GLN A 542 -20.36 -4.48 19.22
N GLU A 543 -21.37 -3.74 18.71
CA GLU A 543 -22.73 -4.29 18.57
C GLU A 543 -22.77 -5.54 17.66
N ASN A 544 -22.05 -5.52 16.52
CA ASN A 544 -21.97 -6.67 15.63
C ASN A 544 -21.14 -7.82 16.22
N VAL A 545 -20.05 -7.53 16.94
CA VAL A 545 -19.21 -8.55 17.61
C VAL A 545 -20.01 -9.26 18.71
N ALA A 546 -20.73 -8.51 19.54
CA ALA A 546 -21.60 -9.09 20.58
C ALA A 546 -22.69 -9.97 19.97
N MET A 547 -23.39 -9.47 18.94
CA MET A 547 -24.42 -10.23 18.20
C MET A 547 -23.86 -11.52 17.60
N LEU A 548 -22.69 -11.46 16.96
CA LEU A 548 -22.05 -12.61 16.31
C LEU A 548 -21.60 -13.65 17.35
N ASN A 549 -20.95 -13.22 18.44
CA ASN A 549 -20.53 -14.14 19.48
C ASN A 549 -21.71 -14.87 20.09
N THR A 550 -22.82 -14.15 20.40
CA THR A 550 -24.07 -14.76 20.86
C THR A 550 -24.62 -15.77 19.85
N ALA A 551 -24.67 -15.41 18.54
CA ALA A 551 -25.17 -16.28 17.49
C ALA A 551 -24.32 -17.56 17.34
N PHE A 552 -23.03 -17.49 17.61
CA PHE A 552 -22.15 -18.65 17.68
C PHE A 552 -22.24 -19.41 19.03
N GLY A 553 -23.13 -19.01 19.97
CA GLY A 553 -23.36 -19.66 21.24
C GLY A 553 -22.32 -19.35 22.31
N GLU A 554 -21.66 -18.19 22.24
CA GLU A 554 -20.84 -17.65 23.31
C GLU A 554 -21.70 -16.78 24.24
N SER A 555 -21.46 -16.84 25.55
CA SER A 555 -22.09 -15.98 26.55
C SER A 555 -21.09 -14.91 27.05
N PHE A 556 -21.60 -13.91 27.76
CA PHE A 556 -20.80 -12.82 28.31
C PHE A 556 -20.86 -12.87 29.85
N ASP A 557 -19.78 -12.51 30.51
CA ASP A 557 -19.68 -12.35 31.94
C ASP A 557 -20.27 -11.00 32.41
N GLU A 558 -20.18 -10.72 33.74
CA GLU A 558 -20.70 -9.48 34.33
C GLU A 558 -19.93 -8.23 33.87
N GLU A 559 -18.72 -8.40 33.32
CA GLU A 559 -17.83 -7.33 32.81
C GLU A 559 -18.05 -7.10 31.29
N GLY A 560 -18.90 -7.91 30.67
CA GLY A 560 -19.21 -7.83 29.23
C GLY A 560 -18.20 -8.53 28.32
N GLU A 561 -17.25 -9.27 28.89
CA GLU A 561 -16.28 -10.08 28.16
C GLU A 561 -16.86 -11.47 27.83
N VAL A 562 -16.35 -12.09 26.75
CA VAL A 562 -16.78 -13.46 26.40
C VAL A 562 -16.36 -14.45 27.49
N ASP A 563 -17.35 -15.11 28.11
CA ASP A 563 -17.13 -16.11 29.16
C ASP A 563 -16.18 -17.22 28.65
N ALA A 564 -15.07 -17.40 29.34
CA ALA A 564 -14.02 -18.35 28.98
C ALA A 564 -14.54 -19.79 28.84
N SER A 565 -15.64 -20.15 29.57
CA SER A 565 -16.25 -21.49 29.51
C SER A 565 -17.05 -21.74 28.25
N THR A 566 -17.52 -20.70 27.57
CA THR A 566 -18.33 -20.78 26.34
C THR A 566 -17.55 -20.38 25.09
N ARG A 567 -16.34 -19.82 25.26
CA ARG A 567 -15.49 -19.35 24.17
C ARG A 567 -15.17 -20.47 23.16
N LYS A 568 -15.48 -20.20 21.89
CA LYS A 568 -15.24 -21.12 20.79
C LYS A 568 -13.98 -20.77 19.99
N PRO A 569 -13.27 -21.77 19.45
CA PRO A 569 -12.14 -21.50 18.57
C PRO A 569 -12.60 -20.79 17.29
N LYS A 570 -11.74 -19.94 16.74
CA LYS A 570 -11.99 -19.19 15.50
C LYS A 570 -12.51 -20.06 14.35
N SER A 571 -11.98 -21.29 14.20
CA SER A 571 -12.36 -22.26 13.17
C SER A 571 -13.81 -22.79 13.29
N ALA A 572 -14.44 -22.64 14.45
CA ALA A 572 -15.85 -22.99 14.67
C ALA A 572 -16.79 -21.80 14.36
N LYS A 573 -16.25 -20.60 14.19
CA LYS A 573 -17.03 -19.37 13.94
C LYS A 573 -16.83 -18.92 12.49
N ARG A 574 -17.44 -19.66 11.54
CA ARG A 574 -17.22 -19.49 10.10
C ARG A 574 -18.23 -18.53 9.47
N ILE A 575 -17.72 -17.49 8.83
CA ILE A 575 -18.51 -16.45 8.15
C ILE A 575 -18.11 -16.40 6.67
N VAL A 576 -19.09 -16.32 5.77
CA VAL A 576 -18.86 -16.03 4.36
C VAL A 576 -19.50 -14.70 3.99
N ALA A 577 -18.77 -13.84 3.26
CA ALA A 577 -19.25 -12.52 2.84
C ALA A 577 -19.06 -12.30 1.34
N THR A 578 -20.03 -11.64 0.69
CA THR A 578 -19.95 -11.24 -0.73
C THR A 578 -19.26 -9.87 -0.90
N CYS A 579 -19.19 -9.07 0.15
CA CYS A 579 -18.55 -7.75 0.12
C CYS A 579 -17.12 -7.81 0.67
N PRO A 580 -16.08 -7.50 -0.14
CA PRO A 580 -14.70 -7.46 0.33
C PRO A 580 -14.42 -6.45 1.46
N HIS A 581 -15.22 -5.39 1.57
CA HIS A 581 -15.14 -4.43 2.66
C HIS A 581 -15.61 -5.04 3.97
N CYS A 582 -16.78 -5.72 3.97
CA CYS A 582 -17.26 -6.47 5.14
C CYS A 582 -16.30 -7.61 5.50
N PHE A 583 -15.85 -8.38 4.52
CA PHE A 583 -14.83 -9.42 4.69
C PHE A 583 -13.59 -8.88 5.40
N ASN A 584 -13.03 -7.76 4.90
CA ASN A 584 -11.84 -7.14 5.49
C ASN A 584 -12.09 -6.66 6.93
N THR A 585 -13.22 -6.01 7.18
CA THR A 585 -13.52 -5.44 8.51
C THR A 585 -13.73 -6.53 9.54
N ILE A 586 -14.54 -7.57 9.21
CA ILE A 586 -14.81 -8.67 10.14
C ILE A 586 -13.53 -9.49 10.39
N ALA A 587 -12.77 -9.82 9.33
CA ALA A 587 -11.57 -10.66 9.46
C ALA A 587 -10.39 -9.97 10.14
N ASN A 588 -10.18 -8.67 9.88
CA ASN A 588 -8.94 -8.00 10.23
C ASN A 588 -9.10 -6.88 11.27
N GLU A 589 -10.30 -6.32 11.45
CA GLU A 589 -10.52 -5.18 12.33
C GLU A 589 -11.37 -5.50 13.56
N TYR A 590 -12.33 -6.44 13.45
CA TYR A 590 -13.09 -6.90 14.62
C TYR A 590 -12.25 -7.59 15.70
N PRO A 591 -11.08 -8.22 15.39
CA PRO A 591 -10.17 -8.65 16.46
C PRO A 591 -9.72 -7.54 17.41
N GLN A 592 -9.70 -6.27 16.96
CA GLN A 592 -9.44 -5.09 17.81
C GLN A 592 -10.59 -4.79 18.80
N LEU A 593 -11.76 -5.41 18.59
CA LEU A 593 -12.99 -5.26 19.37
C LEU A 593 -13.40 -6.59 20.03
N GLY A 594 -12.48 -7.55 20.17
CA GLY A 594 -12.74 -8.85 20.79
C GLY A 594 -13.46 -9.89 19.89
N GLY A 595 -13.67 -9.60 18.60
CA GLY A 595 -14.35 -10.48 17.65
C GLY A 595 -13.41 -11.33 16.81
N GLU A 596 -13.21 -12.60 17.13
CA GLU A 596 -12.37 -13.53 16.37
C GLU A 596 -13.21 -14.52 15.56
N PHE A 597 -13.26 -14.33 14.22
CA PHE A 597 -14.07 -15.14 13.30
C PHE A 597 -13.20 -15.66 12.15
N GLU A 598 -13.48 -16.88 11.66
CA GLU A 598 -12.95 -17.39 10.41
C GLU A 598 -13.80 -16.86 9.26
N VAL A 599 -13.30 -15.86 8.56
CA VAL A 599 -14.05 -15.19 7.49
C VAL A 599 -13.45 -15.55 6.14
N ILE A 600 -14.30 -15.93 5.20
CA ILE A 600 -13.92 -16.16 3.81
C ILE A 600 -14.78 -15.32 2.87
N HIS A 601 -14.22 -15.00 1.73
CA HIS A 601 -14.95 -14.32 0.67
C HIS A 601 -15.74 -15.34 -0.17
N HIS A 602 -16.93 -14.99 -0.66
CA HIS A 602 -17.78 -15.89 -1.42
C HIS A 602 -17.06 -16.58 -2.59
N THR A 603 -16.13 -15.89 -3.25
CA THR A 603 -15.36 -16.49 -4.35
C THR A 603 -14.44 -17.62 -3.90
N GLN A 604 -13.92 -17.57 -2.67
CA GLN A 604 -13.11 -18.67 -2.11
C GLN A 604 -13.98 -19.90 -1.83
N LEU A 605 -15.18 -19.68 -1.27
CA LEU A 605 -16.11 -20.77 -1.04
C LEU A 605 -16.62 -21.39 -2.35
N LEU A 606 -17.01 -20.56 -3.33
CA LEU A 606 -17.48 -21.04 -4.64
C LEU A 606 -16.40 -21.87 -5.37
N GLN A 607 -15.14 -21.40 -5.33
CA GLN A 607 -14.02 -22.16 -5.89
C GLN A 607 -13.89 -23.54 -5.21
N HIS A 608 -13.92 -23.55 -3.88
CA HIS A 608 -13.84 -24.80 -3.11
C HIS A 608 -14.97 -25.77 -3.47
N LEU A 609 -16.21 -25.27 -3.62
CA LEU A 609 -17.37 -26.08 -4.00
C LEU A 609 -17.28 -26.63 -5.45
N ILE A 610 -16.63 -25.89 -6.36
CA ILE A 610 -16.31 -26.39 -7.71
C ILE A 610 -15.27 -27.50 -7.62
N ASP A 611 -14.20 -27.30 -6.85
CA ASP A 611 -13.12 -28.28 -6.69
C ASP A 611 -13.61 -29.59 -6.04
N GLU A 612 -14.59 -29.52 -5.14
CA GLU A 612 -15.27 -30.69 -4.54
C GLU A 612 -16.33 -31.34 -5.47
N GLY A 613 -16.60 -30.76 -6.63
CA GLY A 613 -17.63 -31.25 -7.56
C GLY A 613 -19.08 -31.02 -7.09
N ARG A 614 -19.28 -30.18 -6.06
CA ARG A 614 -20.62 -29.81 -5.53
C ARG A 614 -21.31 -28.75 -6.40
N LEU A 615 -20.51 -27.99 -7.16
CA LEU A 615 -21.00 -27.10 -8.21
C LEU A 615 -20.31 -27.48 -9.52
N THR A 616 -21.10 -27.81 -10.55
CA THR A 616 -20.58 -28.20 -11.85
C THR A 616 -21.11 -27.24 -12.91
N PRO A 617 -20.28 -26.33 -13.43
CA PRO A 617 -20.63 -25.46 -14.55
C PRO A 617 -20.78 -26.30 -15.83
N VAL A 618 -21.97 -26.31 -16.43
CA VAL A 618 -22.27 -27.12 -17.63
C VAL A 618 -22.85 -26.30 -18.78
N THR A 619 -23.58 -25.23 -18.48
CA THR A 619 -24.18 -24.34 -19.49
C THR A 619 -23.15 -23.33 -19.96
N PRO A 620 -22.87 -23.26 -21.28
CA PRO A 620 -21.91 -22.26 -21.80
C PRO A 620 -22.42 -20.83 -21.61
N VAL A 621 -21.51 -19.94 -21.21
CA VAL A 621 -21.67 -18.48 -21.24
C VAL A 621 -20.67 -17.93 -22.25
N GLU A 622 -21.17 -17.58 -23.43
CA GLU A 622 -20.30 -17.13 -24.53
C GLU A 622 -19.87 -15.67 -24.37
N GLY A 623 -18.61 -15.38 -24.63
CA GLY A 623 -18.11 -14.02 -24.73
C GLY A 623 -16.68 -13.78 -24.23
N LEU A 624 -16.19 -12.57 -24.54
CA LEU A 624 -14.94 -12.06 -24.01
C LEU A 624 -15.19 -11.38 -22.67
N ILE A 625 -14.56 -11.91 -21.62
CA ILE A 625 -14.70 -11.39 -20.26
C ILE A 625 -13.39 -10.76 -19.77
N THR A 626 -13.51 -9.63 -19.08
CA THR A 626 -12.41 -9.03 -18.34
C THR A 626 -12.80 -8.84 -16.87
N TYR A 627 -11.81 -8.95 -15.98
CA TYR A 627 -12.06 -8.91 -14.53
C TYR A 627 -11.51 -7.65 -13.88
N HIS A 628 -12.33 -7.00 -13.07
CA HIS A 628 -11.92 -5.94 -12.19
C HIS A 628 -11.59 -6.47 -10.80
N ASP A 629 -10.31 -6.41 -10.40
CA ASP A 629 -9.87 -6.80 -9.06
C ASP A 629 -10.34 -5.79 -8.00
N PRO A 630 -11.26 -6.15 -7.08
CA PRO A 630 -11.59 -5.31 -5.95
C PRO A 630 -10.39 -5.12 -5.03
N CYS A 631 -10.09 -3.87 -4.68
CA CYS A 631 -8.86 -3.57 -3.93
C CYS A 631 -8.84 -4.20 -2.53
N TYR A 632 -9.98 -4.29 -1.86
CA TYR A 632 -10.09 -4.91 -0.54
C TYR A 632 -10.03 -6.44 -0.59
N LEU A 633 -10.42 -7.07 -1.70
CA LEU A 633 -10.21 -8.50 -1.91
C LEU A 633 -8.75 -8.79 -2.27
N GLY A 634 -8.23 -8.13 -3.29
CA GLY A 634 -6.89 -8.39 -3.83
C GLY A 634 -5.78 -7.78 -2.98
N ARG A 635 -5.62 -6.44 -2.98
CA ARG A 635 -4.47 -5.81 -2.32
C ARG A 635 -4.47 -5.95 -0.81
N HIS A 636 -5.61 -5.73 -0.16
CA HIS A 636 -5.72 -5.83 1.30
C HIS A 636 -5.65 -7.28 1.79
N ASN A 637 -6.30 -8.23 1.10
CA ASN A 637 -6.44 -9.61 1.58
C ASN A 637 -5.77 -10.68 0.70
N LYS A 638 -5.07 -10.28 -0.37
CA LYS A 638 -4.27 -11.14 -1.28
C LYS A 638 -5.06 -12.23 -2.02
N VAL A 639 -6.37 -12.12 -2.10
CA VAL A 639 -7.25 -13.05 -2.83
C VAL A 639 -7.36 -12.61 -4.29
N TYR A 640 -6.66 -13.28 -5.19
CA TYR A 640 -6.61 -12.98 -6.63
C TYR A 640 -7.03 -14.15 -7.52
N THR A 641 -6.76 -15.37 -7.08
CA THR A 641 -6.90 -16.61 -7.86
C THR A 641 -8.35 -17.07 -7.97
N PRO A 642 -9.15 -17.19 -6.87
CA PRO A 642 -10.48 -17.77 -6.89
C PRO A 642 -11.44 -17.16 -7.93
N PRO A 643 -11.57 -15.84 -8.09
CA PRO A 643 -12.45 -15.28 -9.12
C PRO A 643 -12.08 -15.71 -10.54
N ARG A 644 -10.79 -15.88 -10.83
CA ARG A 644 -10.27 -16.28 -12.14
C ARG A 644 -10.52 -17.76 -12.42
N GLU A 645 -10.35 -18.60 -11.43
CA GLU A 645 -10.62 -20.04 -11.51
C GLU A 645 -12.11 -20.31 -11.72
N ILE A 646 -13.00 -19.59 -11.01
CA ILE A 646 -14.44 -19.66 -11.24
C ILE A 646 -14.79 -19.32 -12.70
N MET A 647 -14.26 -18.20 -13.21
CA MET A 647 -14.50 -17.81 -14.60
C MET A 647 -13.91 -18.81 -15.61
N SER A 648 -12.77 -19.45 -15.26
CA SER A 648 -12.15 -20.49 -16.10
C SER A 648 -12.97 -21.78 -16.14
N ALA A 649 -13.70 -22.08 -15.07
CA ALA A 649 -14.56 -23.25 -14.99
C ALA A 649 -15.85 -23.11 -15.81
N VAL A 650 -16.29 -21.88 -16.14
CA VAL A 650 -17.49 -21.61 -16.94
C VAL A 650 -17.18 -21.81 -18.42
N PRO A 651 -17.85 -22.78 -19.11
CA PRO A 651 -17.63 -23.02 -20.52
C PRO A 651 -17.99 -21.80 -21.39
N GLY A 652 -17.29 -21.60 -22.52
CA GLY A 652 -17.57 -20.52 -23.47
C GLY A 652 -16.91 -19.18 -23.17
N LEU A 653 -16.51 -18.91 -21.92
CA LEU A 653 -15.85 -17.67 -21.54
C LEU A 653 -14.39 -17.61 -22.02
N ARG A 654 -14.02 -16.50 -22.65
CA ARG A 654 -12.63 -16.18 -23.01
C ARG A 654 -12.14 -15.04 -22.12
N GLN A 655 -11.22 -15.32 -21.22
CA GLN A 655 -10.69 -14.33 -20.29
C GLN A 655 -9.57 -13.50 -20.93
N GLN A 656 -9.61 -12.17 -20.70
CA GLN A 656 -8.53 -11.25 -21.06
C GLN A 656 -8.32 -10.24 -19.94
N GLU A 657 -7.08 -10.18 -19.43
CA GLU A 657 -6.73 -9.25 -18.35
C GLU A 657 -6.59 -7.81 -18.86
N MET A 658 -7.07 -6.86 -18.07
CA MET A 658 -6.74 -5.45 -18.25
C MET A 658 -5.26 -5.21 -17.98
N HIS A 659 -4.67 -4.16 -18.54
CA HIS A 659 -3.27 -3.80 -18.31
C HIS A 659 -2.92 -3.66 -16.82
N ARG A 660 -3.80 -2.99 -16.05
CA ARG A 660 -3.70 -2.85 -14.59
C ARG A 660 -4.58 -3.90 -13.91
N HIS A 661 -4.00 -5.03 -13.51
CA HIS A 661 -4.69 -6.14 -12.84
C HIS A 661 -3.92 -6.64 -11.61
N LYS A 662 -4.53 -7.47 -10.78
CA LYS A 662 -3.97 -8.02 -9.54
C LYS A 662 -3.42 -6.90 -8.63
N GLU A 663 -2.15 -6.99 -8.19
CA GLU A 663 -1.51 -6.02 -7.30
C GLU A 663 -1.48 -4.59 -7.88
N ARG A 664 -1.46 -4.48 -9.22
CA ARG A 664 -1.49 -3.20 -9.94
C ARG A 664 -2.88 -2.78 -10.36
N GLY A 665 -3.93 -3.54 -10.00
CA GLY A 665 -5.31 -3.26 -10.35
C GLY A 665 -5.71 -1.81 -10.05
N PHE A 666 -6.39 -1.16 -10.99
CA PHE A 666 -6.89 0.20 -10.80
C PHE A 666 -8.19 0.18 -9.98
N CYS A 667 -8.40 1.20 -9.14
CA CYS A 667 -9.57 1.29 -8.26
C CYS A 667 -10.87 1.57 -9.03
N CYS A 668 -12.02 1.14 -8.48
CA CYS A 668 -13.34 1.53 -8.97
C CYS A 668 -13.80 2.91 -8.48
N GLY A 669 -13.14 3.45 -7.44
CA GLY A 669 -13.47 4.77 -6.89
C GLY A 669 -14.33 4.76 -5.62
N ALA A 670 -14.89 3.63 -5.19
CA ALA A 670 -15.84 3.56 -4.07
C ALA A 670 -15.21 3.62 -2.67
N GLY A 671 -14.00 3.07 -2.51
CA GLY A 671 -13.34 2.97 -1.19
C GLY A 671 -13.06 4.30 -0.51
N GLY A 672 -12.65 4.27 0.77
CA GLY A 672 -12.38 5.48 1.54
C GLY A 672 -13.62 6.34 1.80
N ALA A 673 -14.77 5.72 1.91
CA ALA A 673 -16.10 6.36 1.98
C ALA A 673 -16.48 7.20 0.74
N ARG A 674 -15.69 7.14 -0.36
CA ARG A 674 -15.93 7.91 -1.57
C ARG A 674 -17.22 7.55 -2.32
N MET A 675 -17.76 6.34 -2.11
CA MET A 675 -19.08 5.93 -2.60
C MET A 675 -20.19 6.91 -2.19
N TRP A 676 -20.02 7.58 -1.05
CA TRP A 676 -20.98 8.48 -0.42
C TRP A 676 -20.67 9.95 -0.64
N MET A 677 -19.76 10.28 -1.55
CA MET A 677 -19.31 11.63 -1.85
C MET A 677 -19.36 11.91 -3.34
N GLU A 678 -19.60 13.15 -3.72
CA GLU A 678 -19.51 13.56 -5.11
C GLU A 678 -18.05 13.69 -5.59
N GLU A 679 -17.80 13.29 -6.81
CA GLU A 679 -16.47 13.35 -7.45
C GLU A 679 -16.40 14.50 -8.44
N ARG A 680 -16.05 15.70 -7.94
CA ARG A 680 -16.11 16.98 -8.69
C ARG A 680 -14.77 17.36 -9.34
N ILE A 681 -13.65 16.77 -8.90
CA ILE A 681 -12.31 17.15 -9.36
C ILE A 681 -11.79 16.12 -10.36
N GLY A 682 -11.35 16.58 -11.52
CA GLY A 682 -10.75 15.74 -12.55
C GLY A 682 -11.72 14.72 -13.16
N LYS A 683 -11.19 13.69 -13.77
CA LYS A 683 -11.97 12.57 -14.33
C LYS A 683 -12.44 11.64 -13.21
N ARG A 684 -13.64 11.09 -13.31
CA ARG A 684 -14.13 10.08 -12.35
C ARG A 684 -13.28 8.83 -12.42
N ILE A 685 -12.97 8.25 -11.26
CA ILE A 685 -12.08 7.07 -11.15
C ILE A 685 -12.72 5.84 -11.83
N ASN A 686 -14.02 5.63 -11.64
CA ASN A 686 -14.74 4.54 -12.31
C ASN A 686 -14.70 4.67 -13.83
N THR A 687 -14.80 5.88 -14.35
CA THR A 687 -14.74 6.14 -15.81
C THR A 687 -13.35 5.79 -16.37
N GLU A 688 -12.28 6.16 -15.67
CA GLU A 688 -10.92 5.76 -16.07
C GLU A 688 -10.74 4.24 -16.08
N ARG A 689 -11.35 3.53 -15.09
CA ARG A 689 -11.29 2.06 -15.04
C ARG A 689 -12.11 1.41 -16.17
N VAL A 690 -13.29 1.95 -16.46
CA VAL A 690 -14.14 1.44 -17.54
C VAL A 690 -13.50 1.71 -18.91
N ASP A 691 -12.88 2.88 -19.13
CA ASP A 691 -12.15 3.16 -20.37
C ASP A 691 -11.03 2.13 -20.61
N GLU A 692 -10.33 1.71 -19.55
CA GLU A 692 -9.33 0.64 -19.64
C GLU A 692 -9.97 -0.72 -20.00
N ALA A 693 -11.11 -1.06 -19.41
CA ALA A 693 -11.83 -2.28 -19.77
C ALA A 693 -12.30 -2.25 -21.22
N LEU A 694 -12.87 -1.14 -21.67
CA LEU A 694 -13.37 -0.97 -23.03
C LEU A 694 -12.26 -1.05 -24.09
N SER A 695 -10.98 -0.77 -23.74
CA SER A 695 -9.86 -0.96 -24.66
C SER A 695 -9.68 -2.41 -25.13
N LEU A 696 -10.22 -3.37 -24.40
CA LEU A 696 -10.24 -4.80 -24.74
C LEU A 696 -11.47 -5.20 -25.54
N ASN A 697 -12.44 -4.30 -25.71
CA ASN A 697 -13.73 -4.54 -26.37
C ASN A 697 -14.50 -5.76 -25.81
N PRO A 698 -14.66 -5.92 -24.46
CA PRO A 698 -15.26 -7.09 -23.85
C PRO A 698 -16.76 -7.15 -24.08
N ASP A 699 -17.33 -8.34 -23.88
CA ASP A 699 -18.78 -8.57 -23.80
C ASP A 699 -19.26 -8.53 -22.35
N ILE A 700 -18.36 -8.87 -21.42
CA ILE A 700 -18.63 -8.90 -19.99
C ILE A 700 -17.47 -8.24 -19.22
N VAL A 701 -17.81 -7.36 -18.28
CA VAL A 701 -16.91 -6.88 -17.23
C VAL A 701 -17.36 -7.53 -15.92
N SER A 702 -16.51 -8.34 -15.31
CA SER A 702 -16.83 -8.99 -14.05
C SER A 702 -16.07 -8.41 -12.87
N THR A 703 -16.66 -8.54 -11.69
CA THR A 703 -16.06 -8.17 -10.41
C THR A 703 -16.58 -9.09 -9.30
N ALA A 704 -16.09 -8.93 -8.08
CA ALA A 704 -16.54 -9.67 -6.91
C ALA A 704 -16.65 -8.72 -5.70
N CYS A 705 -17.40 -7.64 -5.88
CA CYS A 705 -17.64 -6.63 -4.86
C CYS A 705 -18.89 -5.80 -5.22
N PRO A 706 -19.86 -5.68 -4.30
CA PRO A 706 -21.09 -4.93 -4.57
C PRO A 706 -20.82 -3.44 -4.90
N PHE A 707 -19.89 -2.78 -4.22
CA PHE A 707 -19.55 -1.39 -4.53
C PHE A 707 -18.85 -1.25 -5.88
N CYS A 708 -17.93 -2.18 -6.22
CA CYS A 708 -17.32 -2.18 -7.56
C CYS A 708 -18.37 -2.43 -8.64
N LEU A 709 -19.33 -3.33 -8.40
CA LEU A 709 -20.44 -3.63 -9.31
C LEU A 709 -21.25 -2.36 -9.62
N VAL A 710 -21.62 -1.61 -8.58
CA VAL A 710 -22.35 -0.33 -8.71
C VAL A 710 -21.55 0.67 -9.52
N MET A 711 -20.31 0.94 -9.12
CA MET A 711 -19.45 1.97 -9.75
C MET A 711 -19.15 1.67 -11.22
N LEU A 712 -18.88 0.42 -11.54
CA LEU A 712 -18.60 0.01 -12.92
C LEU A 712 -19.87 0.03 -13.78
N THR A 713 -21.01 -0.41 -13.22
CA THR A 713 -22.31 -0.35 -13.92
C THR A 713 -22.70 1.08 -14.27
N ASP A 714 -22.56 2.01 -13.33
CA ASP A 714 -22.87 3.42 -13.57
C ASP A 714 -22.00 3.99 -14.69
N SER A 715 -20.70 3.70 -14.68
CA SER A 715 -19.79 4.17 -15.72
C SER A 715 -20.05 3.51 -17.08
N VAL A 716 -20.34 2.20 -17.12
CA VAL A 716 -20.68 1.50 -18.36
C VAL A 716 -21.98 2.05 -18.95
N ASN A 717 -23.00 2.30 -18.14
CA ASN A 717 -24.25 2.90 -18.59
C ASN A 717 -24.02 4.33 -19.16
N GLY A 718 -23.17 5.13 -18.51
CA GLY A 718 -22.73 6.41 -19.04
C GLY A 718 -22.09 6.26 -20.42
N LYS A 719 -21.19 5.28 -20.60
CA LYS A 719 -20.50 4.99 -21.87
C LYS A 719 -21.45 4.46 -22.96
N LYS A 720 -22.47 3.72 -22.61
CA LYS A 720 -23.55 3.33 -23.54
C LYS A 720 -24.32 4.56 -24.02
N ASN A 721 -24.72 5.42 -23.10
CA ASN A 721 -25.43 6.66 -23.44
C ASN A 721 -24.58 7.59 -24.33
N GLU A 722 -23.25 7.56 -24.18
CA GLU A 722 -22.30 8.28 -25.05
C GLU A 722 -22.08 7.56 -26.39
N GLY A 723 -22.62 6.36 -26.62
CA GLY A 723 -22.37 5.53 -27.80
C GLY A 723 -20.95 4.97 -27.90
N THR A 724 -20.19 4.96 -26.81
CA THR A 724 -18.78 4.51 -26.76
C THR A 724 -18.60 3.11 -26.17
N ALA A 725 -19.67 2.49 -25.71
CA ALA A 725 -19.70 1.07 -25.29
C ALA A 725 -20.81 0.32 -26.01
N LYS A 726 -20.62 -1.01 -26.20
CA LYS A 726 -21.66 -1.89 -26.76
C LYS A 726 -22.93 -1.88 -25.88
N GLU A 727 -24.12 -1.79 -26.46
CA GLU A 727 -25.38 -1.93 -25.71
C GLU A 727 -25.49 -3.27 -24.98
N SER A 728 -24.95 -4.34 -25.57
CA SER A 728 -24.93 -5.68 -25.00
C SER A 728 -23.94 -5.88 -23.84
N LEU A 729 -23.00 -4.95 -23.63
CA LEU A 729 -21.98 -5.06 -22.57
C LEU A 729 -22.64 -5.22 -21.20
N LYS A 730 -22.27 -6.27 -20.47
CA LYS A 730 -22.79 -6.55 -19.12
C LYS A 730 -21.73 -6.27 -18.06
N VAL A 731 -22.19 -5.84 -16.89
CA VAL A 731 -21.36 -5.78 -15.66
C VAL A 731 -21.99 -6.71 -14.66
N VAL A 732 -21.28 -7.76 -14.22
CA VAL A 732 -21.84 -8.81 -13.37
C VAL A 732 -20.83 -9.28 -12.30
N ASP A 733 -21.34 -9.80 -11.21
CA ASP A 733 -20.54 -10.52 -10.23
C ASP A 733 -20.22 -11.94 -10.70
N VAL A 734 -19.09 -12.50 -10.28
CA VAL A 734 -18.68 -13.88 -10.63
C VAL A 734 -19.70 -14.92 -10.17
N ALA A 735 -20.43 -14.69 -9.06
CA ALA A 735 -21.49 -15.59 -8.58
C ALA A 735 -22.67 -15.66 -9.55
N GLN A 736 -23.02 -14.54 -10.19
CA GLN A 736 -24.10 -14.53 -11.20
C GLN A 736 -23.69 -15.32 -12.44
N LEU A 737 -22.45 -15.18 -12.92
CA LEU A 737 -21.92 -15.97 -14.04
C LEU A 737 -21.90 -17.46 -13.75
N LEU A 738 -21.47 -17.83 -12.55
CA LEU A 738 -21.43 -19.22 -12.13
C LEU A 738 -22.83 -19.81 -12.06
N LEU A 739 -23.79 -19.08 -11.47
CA LEU A 739 -25.16 -19.54 -11.39
C LEU A 739 -25.79 -19.79 -12.77
N ASP A 740 -25.58 -18.87 -13.72
CA ASP A 740 -26.04 -19.02 -15.11
C ASP A 740 -25.46 -20.28 -15.78
N SER A 741 -24.26 -20.70 -15.39
CA SER A 741 -23.58 -21.88 -15.92
C SER A 741 -23.93 -23.18 -15.20
N VAL A 742 -24.27 -23.13 -13.91
CA VAL A 742 -24.67 -24.31 -13.11
C VAL A 742 -26.10 -24.67 -13.37
N LYS A 743 -27.00 -23.72 -13.70
CA LYS A 743 -28.40 -24.00 -14.05
C LYS A 743 -28.48 -24.79 -15.36
N THR A 744 -29.13 -25.95 -15.30
CA THR A 744 -29.50 -26.70 -16.52
C THR A 744 -30.50 -25.86 -17.32
N PRO A 745 -30.33 -25.67 -18.64
CA PRO A 745 -31.34 -25.04 -19.44
C PRO A 745 -32.68 -25.78 -19.22
N PRO A 746 -33.84 -25.09 -19.18
CA PRO A 746 -35.11 -25.78 -19.17
C PRO A 746 -35.09 -26.76 -20.35
N SER A 747 -35.29 -28.06 -20.07
CA SER A 747 -35.38 -29.08 -21.10
C SER A 747 -36.39 -28.58 -22.13
N ASP A 748 -35.98 -28.52 -23.40
CA ASP A 748 -36.92 -28.24 -24.50
C ASP A 748 -38.20 -29.02 -24.23
N PRO A 749 -39.37 -28.40 -24.34
CA PRO A 749 -40.64 -29.13 -24.10
C PRO A 749 -40.59 -30.35 -25.03
N THR A 750 -40.64 -31.53 -24.43
CA THR A 750 -40.75 -32.81 -25.13
C THR A 750 -41.75 -32.61 -26.28
N PRO A 751 -41.39 -32.91 -27.55
CA PRO A 751 -42.33 -32.74 -28.63
C PRO A 751 -43.62 -33.47 -28.27
N SER A 752 -44.72 -32.73 -28.30
CA SER A 752 -46.05 -33.26 -28.03
C SER A 752 -46.23 -34.56 -28.83
N PRO A 753 -46.66 -35.67 -28.23
CA PRO A 753 -46.91 -36.88 -28.99
C PRO A 753 -47.85 -36.52 -30.15
N ALA A 754 -47.46 -36.93 -31.36
CA ALA A 754 -48.27 -36.72 -32.56
C ALA A 754 -49.69 -37.24 -32.30
N PRO A 755 -50.75 -36.53 -32.74
CA PRO A 755 -52.11 -37.00 -32.53
C PRO A 755 -52.32 -38.38 -33.22
N GLU A 756 -52.59 -39.41 -32.46
CA GLU A 756 -53.10 -40.71 -32.97
C GLU A 756 -54.35 -40.44 -33.72
N GLY A 757 -54.39 -40.79 -35.00
CA GLY A 757 -55.61 -40.81 -35.76
C GLY A 757 -55.62 -40.08 -37.10
N ALA A 758 -54.75 -40.45 -38.03
CA ALA A 758 -55.05 -40.27 -39.48
C ALA A 758 -55.28 -41.62 -40.09
N PRO A 759 -56.44 -41.84 -40.79
CA PRO A 759 -56.72 -43.12 -41.43
C PRO A 759 -55.83 -43.38 -42.64
N GLU A 760 -55.36 -44.60 -42.82
CA GLU A 760 -54.63 -45.08 -44.00
C GLU A 760 -55.38 -44.81 -45.30
N PRO A 761 -54.76 -44.37 -46.37
CA PRO A 761 -55.39 -44.28 -47.69
C PRO A 761 -55.53 -45.66 -48.28
N GLU A 762 -56.79 -45.98 -48.73
CA GLU A 762 -57.12 -47.18 -49.48
C GLU A 762 -56.33 -47.28 -50.80
N PRO A 763 -55.98 -48.51 -51.26
CA PRO A 763 -55.22 -48.68 -52.50
C PRO A 763 -56.16 -48.50 -53.70
N VAL A 764 -55.81 -47.57 -54.58
CA VAL A 764 -56.50 -47.41 -55.88
C VAL A 764 -56.08 -48.55 -56.83
N LYS A 765 -57.08 -49.25 -57.36
CA LYS A 765 -56.94 -50.21 -58.41
C LYS A 765 -56.52 -49.55 -59.75
#